data_f2618816dee014e232b88e5c0b11d727
#
_entry.id   f2618816dee014e232b88e5c0b11d727
#
_cell.length_a   1.000
_cell.length_b   1.000
_cell.length_c   1.000
_cell.angle_alpha   90.00
_cell.angle_beta   90.00
_cell.angle_gamma   90.00
#
_symmetry.space_group_name_H-M   'P 1'
#
loop_
_entity.id
_entity.type
_entity.pdbx_description
1 polymer ?
#
loop_
_entity_poly.entity_id
_entity_poly.type
_entity_poly.pdbx_seq_one_letter_code
_entity_poly.pdbx_strand_id
1 'polypeptide(L)'
;MPRIRQLKQDVRYYPKALMEKLENIKSYPMTLLEADSGFGKTTAIEKFFETRNPESFPVYKHEFHSETPAEAWKIFCAMIARFDEESGSRLTAIGMPDEDTMPELARTIRAISCDRETILFLDNFQLWEIYRPCEFLNCLSGHGGEKLHIVVATHPYSKEARKVLPQSSRLYVLQEEALAFQKEDTDAYYREAGLPLTGIQLEEVMDLTEGWVMALYIEMTALINTGKFEQGGMEALMQKTFWGNLSKDEKDFLLGVSIFPTFTLSQAAAFSGLSLEDTKNRLMEKRFFIRYDQENSCFTMHTQLKNTLAELFSLLPEERQVEIYLKGGELAEKAGDRMNTLRFYYRAGAWERLYAMPLTSYNIADTIDETTTPMILDIMEHTTHEMKVRYPKSLVPLAFTLFFLGQNEELLRQKDEIEAVILECAVSEKEKDAMRGELELLLSFLEYNRIDAMSARHRRALELLGGPASLISTKSTWTFGSPSVLYMYWRESGKLDEELEQMDECMPYYYRLSKGHGTGAELIMRAEVHLHRGETDDAEILCHRAIFTSDSKHQGSISQCGVFTLARLALLRGDRELLENSLATLLDRSYRNTEDLCRYTYDMAYGYLSLLSGKPEAVAPWLAEGKIDDKRLVIMSQPFAHIIYGRVLLEQKEYKKLLGVSEYALGISSIFPNLLPQVYMKIYRAQALATLGKTKEAKETLGEALATSLPDRMYLPFAENYEGIKKLFPDCCDQEERESIAALAQMLAEGLETITAKGLTLRELEIVRLIKQGYSYPAIAKELHIAVSTVKSHVKSIFIKTNTTSQMQIALLDL
;
A
#
# COMPACT_ATOMS: atom_id res chain seq x y z
N MET A 1 -65.09 15.20 -4.24
CA MET A 1 -63.62 15.18 -4.26
C MET A 1 -63.21 14.20 -3.20
N PRO A 2 -62.55 13.08 -3.54
CA PRO A 2 -62.02 12.20 -2.52
C PRO A 2 -60.84 12.91 -1.81
N ARG A 3 -60.77 12.77 -0.49
CA ARG A 3 -59.67 13.27 0.35
C ARG A 3 -58.39 12.73 -0.20
N ILE A 4 -57.45 13.61 -0.60
CA ILE A 4 -56.07 13.26 -0.93
C ILE A 4 -55.52 12.64 0.34
N ARG A 5 -55.41 11.33 0.38
CA ARG A 5 -54.56 10.62 1.39
C ARG A 5 -53.14 11.19 1.21
N GLN A 6 -52.49 11.60 2.28
CA GLN A 6 -51.10 11.96 2.24
C GLN A 6 -50.31 10.78 1.65
N LEU A 7 -49.81 10.98 0.43
CA LEU A 7 -48.97 10.06 -0.27
C LEU A 7 -47.65 9.96 0.51
N LYS A 8 -47.28 8.76 0.96
CA LYS A 8 -46.02 8.53 1.63
C LYS A 8 -44.94 8.31 0.58
N GLN A 9 -44.09 9.30 0.36
CA GLN A 9 -42.94 9.15 -0.53
C GLN A 9 -41.79 8.29 0.08
N ASP A 10 -41.79 8.03 1.37
CA ASP A 10 -40.73 7.29 2.12
C ASP A 10 -41.28 5.92 2.60
N VAL A 11 -41.68 5.10 1.62
CA VAL A 11 -42.11 3.73 1.90
C VAL A 11 -40.94 2.79 1.79
N ARG A 12 -40.67 2.04 2.82
CA ARG A 12 -39.67 0.95 2.83
C ARG A 12 -40.41 -0.38 2.88
N TYR A 13 -40.47 -1.05 1.76
CA TYR A 13 -41.03 -2.39 1.66
C TYR A 13 -39.90 -3.43 1.65
N TYR A 14 -40.11 -4.53 2.30
CA TYR A 14 -39.15 -5.62 2.40
C TYR A 14 -39.84 -6.92 2.01
N PRO A 15 -39.49 -7.51 0.85
CA PRO A 15 -40.08 -8.79 0.43
C PRO A 15 -39.87 -9.86 1.48
N LYS A 16 -40.98 -10.54 1.87
CA LYS A 16 -40.91 -11.59 2.88
C LYS A 16 -39.97 -12.72 2.48
N ALA A 17 -40.02 -13.12 1.21
CA ALA A 17 -39.14 -14.14 0.64
C ALA A 17 -37.65 -13.77 0.73
N LEU A 18 -37.33 -12.50 0.54
CA LEU A 18 -35.94 -12.00 0.70
C LEU A 18 -35.52 -12.09 2.17
N MET A 19 -36.35 -11.63 3.11
CA MET A 19 -36.05 -11.68 4.54
C MET A 19 -35.86 -13.14 5.03
N GLU A 20 -36.65 -14.08 4.54
CA GLU A 20 -36.46 -15.51 4.81
C GLU A 20 -35.13 -16.05 4.25
N LYS A 21 -34.71 -15.62 3.05
CA LYS A 21 -33.40 -15.97 2.48
C LYS A 21 -32.23 -15.39 3.31
N LEU A 22 -32.38 -14.19 3.84
CA LEU A 22 -31.35 -13.56 4.68
C LEU A 22 -31.12 -14.29 6.01
N GLU A 23 -32.08 -15.08 6.51
CA GLU A 23 -31.87 -15.94 7.69
C GLU A 23 -30.74 -16.97 7.49
N ASN A 24 -30.47 -17.36 6.24
CA ASN A 24 -29.39 -18.26 5.92
C ASN A 24 -28.00 -17.69 6.14
N ILE A 25 -27.85 -16.38 6.33
CA ILE A 25 -26.56 -15.73 6.65
C ILE A 25 -25.87 -16.47 7.81
N LYS A 26 -26.61 -16.89 8.81
CA LYS A 26 -26.08 -17.59 9.98
C LYS A 26 -25.63 -19.04 9.71
N SER A 27 -25.97 -19.59 8.57
CA SER A 27 -25.64 -20.97 8.22
C SER A 27 -24.36 -21.08 7.41
N TYR A 28 -23.79 -19.93 7.00
CA TYR A 28 -22.62 -19.87 6.15
C TYR A 28 -21.54 -18.96 6.72
N PRO A 29 -20.25 -19.31 6.56
CA PRO A 29 -19.14 -18.44 6.92
C PRO A 29 -19.17 -17.11 6.15
N MET A 30 -19.61 -17.11 4.90
CA MET A 30 -19.74 -15.93 4.07
C MET A 30 -21.04 -15.91 3.27
N THR A 31 -21.65 -14.74 3.20
CA THR A 31 -22.79 -14.45 2.30
C THR A 31 -22.40 -13.34 1.34
N LEU A 32 -22.60 -13.56 0.05
CA LEU A 32 -22.34 -12.58 -1.02
C LEU A 32 -23.67 -12.10 -1.61
N LEU A 33 -23.94 -10.80 -1.50
CA LEU A 33 -25.04 -10.13 -2.20
C LEU A 33 -24.49 -9.50 -3.47
N GLU A 34 -24.82 -10.07 -4.60
CA GLU A 34 -24.25 -9.74 -5.89
C GLU A 34 -25.34 -9.21 -6.83
N ALA A 35 -25.39 -7.90 -6.97
CA ALA A 35 -26.33 -7.20 -7.84
C ALA A 35 -25.80 -5.81 -8.19
N ASP A 36 -26.31 -5.22 -9.24
CA ASP A 36 -26.02 -3.84 -9.60
C ASP A 36 -26.52 -2.86 -8.54
N SER A 37 -26.11 -1.61 -8.66
CA SER A 37 -26.54 -0.53 -7.76
C SER A 37 -28.07 -0.36 -7.83
N GLY A 38 -28.68 -0.08 -6.67
CA GLY A 38 -30.11 0.20 -6.61
C GLY A 38 -31.03 -1.01 -6.44
N PHE A 39 -30.50 -2.24 -6.36
CA PHE A 39 -31.28 -3.44 -6.02
C PHE A 39 -31.62 -3.55 -4.51
N GLY A 40 -31.26 -2.57 -3.70
CA GLY A 40 -31.61 -2.55 -2.28
C GLY A 40 -30.78 -3.46 -1.38
N LYS A 41 -29.58 -3.91 -1.82
CA LYS A 41 -28.68 -4.77 -1.04
C LYS A 41 -28.49 -4.28 0.39
N THR A 42 -27.99 -3.06 0.54
CA THR A 42 -27.71 -2.45 1.85
C THR A 42 -28.98 -2.28 2.67
N THR A 43 -30.05 -1.80 2.06
CA THR A 43 -31.33 -1.56 2.73
C THR A 43 -31.93 -2.86 3.29
N ALA A 44 -31.84 -3.96 2.54
CA ALA A 44 -32.32 -5.28 2.97
C ALA A 44 -31.50 -5.83 4.15
N ILE A 45 -30.18 -5.71 4.08
CA ILE A 45 -29.26 -6.15 5.15
C ILE A 45 -29.43 -5.32 6.42
N GLU A 46 -29.53 -3.99 6.31
CA GLU A 46 -29.79 -3.12 7.46
C GLU A 46 -31.09 -3.50 8.15
N LYS A 47 -32.15 -3.74 7.37
CA LYS A 47 -33.42 -4.18 7.94
C LYS A 47 -33.31 -5.54 8.65
N PHE A 48 -32.58 -6.47 8.05
CA PHE A 48 -32.31 -7.75 8.67
C PHE A 48 -31.60 -7.58 10.03
N PHE A 49 -30.64 -6.64 10.14
CA PHE A 49 -29.93 -6.36 11.39
C PHE A 49 -30.85 -5.67 12.44
N GLU A 50 -31.70 -4.73 12.02
CA GLU A 50 -32.67 -4.06 12.92
C GLU A 50 -33.59 -5.05 13.66
N THR A 51 -33.84 -6.22 13.06
CA THR A 51 -34.67 -7.26 13.68
C THR A 51 -33.94 -8.05 14.77
N ARG A 52 -32.65 -7.77 15.01
CA ARG A 52 -31.78 -8.48 15.95
C ARG A 52 -31.49 -7.66 17.20
N ASN A 53 -31.21 -8.35 18.30
CA ASN A 53 -30.71 -7.67 19.50
C ASN A 53 -29.23 -7.34 19.33
N PRO A 54 -28.83 -6.04 19.31
CA PRO A 54 -27.42 -5.66 19.09
C PRO A 54 -26.47 -6.15 20.19
N GLU A 55 -26.94 -6.35 21.42
CA GLU A 55 -26.09 -6.83 22.54
C GLU A 55 -25.72 -8.31 22.37
N SER A 56 -26.62 -9.13 21.83
CA SER A 56 -26.39 -10.56 21.62
C SER A 56 -25.82 -10.89 20.25
N PHE A 57 -25.84 -9.94 19.31
CA PHE A 57 -25.49 -10.13 17.93
C PHE A 57 -24.80 -8.87 17.35
N PRO A 58 -23.53 -8.61 17.71
CA PRO A 58 -22.83 -7.43 17.22
C PRO A 58 -22.63 -7.47 15.70
N VAL A 59 -22.81 -6.31 15.09
CA VAL A 59 -22.59 -6.08 13.67
C VAL A 59 -21.49 -5.03 13.53
N TYR A 60 -20.42 -5.41 12.84
CA TYR A 60 -19.35 -4.49 12.43
C TYR A 60 -19.55 -4.20 10.95
N LYS A 61 -19.82 -2.95 10.60
CA LYS A 61 -20.15 -2.52 9.25
C LYS A 61 -19.10 -1.55 8.72
N HIS A 62 -18.71 -1.73 7.46
CA HIS A 62 -18.03 -0.70 6.68
C HIS A 62 -18.65 -0.61 5.29
N GLU A 63 -18.90 0.62 4.85
CA GLU A 63 -19.34 0.94 3.50
C GLU A 63 -18.17 1.62 2.77
N PHE A 64 -17.63 0.95 1.74
CA PHE A 64 -16.53 1.50 0.94
C PHE A 64 -17.03 2.67 0.08
N HIS A 65 -16.21 3.73 0.00
CA HIS A 65 -16.52 4.91 -0.77
C HIS A 65 -15.38 5.26 -1.73
N SER A 66 -14.62 6.30 -1.40
CA SER A 66 -13.50 6.80 -2.20
C SER A 66 -12.20 6.82 -1.39
N GLU A 67 -12.11 5.98 -0.37
CA GLU A 67 -10.89 5.77 0.38
C GLU A 67 -9.82 5.18 -0.52
N THR A 68 -8.56 5.51 -0.24
CA THR A 68 -7.47 4.78 -0.86
C THR A 68 -7.51 3.31 -0.45
N PRO A 69 -7.03 2.38 -1.29
CA PRO A 69 -6.99 0.96 -0.93
C PRO A 69 -6.32 0.68 0.43
N ALA A 70 -5.28 1.45 0.76
CA ALA A 70 -4.55 1.33 2.02
C ALA A 70 -5.38 1.82 3.23
N GLU A 71 -6.15 2.89 3.08
CA GLU A 71 -7.07 3.35 4.14
C GLU A 71 -8.18 2.35 4.39
N ALA A 72 -8.80 1.83 3.32
CA ALA A 72 -9.81 0.79 3.41
C ALA A 72 -9.28 -0.47 4.10
N TRP A 73 -8.01 -0.84 3.82
CA TRP A 73 -7.35 -1.94 4.51
C TRP A 73 -7.18 -1.69 6.01
N LYS A 74 -6.73 -0.49 6.41
CA LYS A 74 -6.60 -0.12 7.83
C LYS A 74 -7.94 -0.19 8.56
N ILE A 75 -9.01 0.28 7.93
CA ILE A 75 -10.36 0.22 8.49
C ILE A 75 -10.80 -1.25 8.66
N PHE A 76 -10.60 -2.07 7.64
CA PHE A 76 -10.90 -3.50 7.72
C PHE A 76 -10.16 -4.19 8.86
N CYS A 77 -8.84 -3.97 8.99
CA CYS A 77 -8.04 -4.52 10.09
C CYS A 77 -8.54 -4.06 11.46
N ALA A 78 -8.87 -2.77 11.58
CA ALA A 78 -9.42 -2.21 12.82
C ALA A 78 -10.79 -2.81 13.19
N MET A 79 -11.62 -3.16 12.21
CA MET A 79 -12.89 -3.86 12.47
C MET A 79 -12.66 -5.27 13.01
N ILE A 80 -11.71 -6.02 12.44
CA ILE A 80 -11.33 -7.34 12.95
C ILE A 80 -10.80 -7.21 14.38
N ALA A 81 -9.94 -6.22 14.66
CA ALA A 81 -9.36 -6.00 16.00
C ALA A 81 -10.41 -5.74 17.09
N ARG A 82 -11.61 -5.30 16.74
CA ARG A 82 -12.71 -5.08 17.72
C ARG A 82 -13.23 -6.37 18.36
N PHE A 83 -13.05 -7.51 17.71
CA PHE A 83 -13.51 -8.81 18.23
C PHE A 83 -12.40 -9.87 18.27
N ASP A 84 -11.29 -9.64 17.59
CA ASP A 84 -10.07 -10.47 17.60
C ASP A 84 -8.87 -9.54 17.44
N GLU A 85 -8.34 -9.04 18.57
CA GLU A 85 -7.27 -8.05 18.61
C GLU A 85 -5.96 -8.61 18.01
N GLU A 86 -5.67 -9.88 18.24
CA GLU A 86 -4.46 -10.53 17.73
C GLU A 86 -4.50 -10.63 16.20
N SER A 87 -5.60 -11.14 15.65
CA SER A 87 -5.77 -11.26 14.20
C SER A 87 -5.81 -9.88 13.52
N GLY A 88 -6.50 -8.90 14.10
CA GLY A 88 -6.54 -7.53 13.58
C GLY A 88 -5.17 -6.87 13.55
N SER A 89 -4.37 -7.05 14.59
CA SER A 89 -2.98 -6.55 14.65
C SER A 89 -2.09 -7.23 13.61
N ARG A 90 -2.21 -8.54 13.43
CA ARG A 90 -1.46 -9.30 12.40
C ARG A 90 -1.86 -8.87 10.99
N LEU A 91 -3.15 -8.67 10.71
CA LEU A 91 -3.62 -8.17 9.41
C LEU A 91 -3.08 -6.77 9.12
N THR A 92 -3.09 -5.88 10.12
CA THR A 92 -2.47 -4.55 10.00
C THR A 92 -1.00 -4.66 9.64
N ALA A 93 -0.33 -5.61 10.24
CA ALA A 93 1.07 -5.90 10.04
C ALA A 93 1.39 -6.48 8.65
N ILE A 94 0.52 -7.32 8.09
CA ILE A 94 0.66 -7.88 6.75
C ILE A 94 0.58 -6.77 5.68
N GLY A 95 -0.19 -5.70 5.94
CA GLY A 95 -0.42 -4.63 4.96
C GLY A 95 -1.41 -5.03 3.86
N MET A 96 -1.50 -4.20 2.83
CA MET A 96 -2.40 -4.45 1.69
C MET A 96 -2.14 -5.82 1.07
N PRO A 97 -3.20 -6.62 0.80
CA PRO A 97 -3.05 -7.90 0.12
C PRO A 97 -2.45 -7.74 -1.27
N ASP A 98 -1.46 -8.55 -1.55
CA ASP A 98 -0.86 -8.75 -2.88
C ASP A 98 -0.56 -10.24 -3.10
N GLU A 99 0.10 -10.58 -4.19
CA GLU A 99 0.43 -11.97 -4.52
C GLU A 99 1.28 -12.65 -3.44
N ASP A 100 2.16 -11.88 -2.81
CA ASP A 100 3.14 -12.35 -1.86
C ASP A 100 2.57 -12.51 -0.45
N THR A 101 1.65 -11.62 -0.07
CA THR A 101 0.99 -11.66 1.23
C THR A 101 -0.20 -12.61 1.31
N MET A 102 -0.79 -12.99 0.18
CA MET A 102 -1.98 -13.86 0.17
C MET A 102 -1.81 -15.15 0.99
N PRO A 103 -0.67 -15.88 0.99
CA PRO A 103 -0.50 -17.07 1.82
C PRO A 103 -0.49 -16.77 3.32
N GLU A 104 0.12 -15.67 3.74
CA GLU A 104 0.16 -15.25 5.15
C GLU A 104 -1.18 -14.67 5.58
N LEU A 105 -1.79 -13.85 4.73
CA LEU A 105 -3.14 -13.35 4.88
C LEU A 105 -4.13 -14.52 5.11
N ALA A 106 -4.09 -15.54 4.26
CA ALA A 106 -4.95 -16.70 4.39
C ALA A 106 -4.74 -17.46 5.72
N ARG A 107 -3.51 -17.49 6.24
CA ARG A 107 -3.22 -18.07 7.57
C ARG A 107 -3.81 -17.23 8.69
N THR A 108 -3.61 -15.92 8.63
CA THR A 108 -4.13 -15.00 9.64
C THR A 108 -5.66 -14.96 9.63
N ILE A 109 -6.28 -14.94 8.46
CA ILE A 109 -7.75 -15.01 8.34
C ILE A 109 -8.29 -16.31 8.94
N ARG A 110 -7.63 -17.44 8.74
CA ARG A 110 -8.07 -18.72 9.35
C ARG A 110 -7.99 -18.73 10.86
N ALA A 111 -7.11 -17.93 11.44
CA ALA A 111 -6.97 -17.78 12.89
C ALA A 111 -8.05 -16.89 13.50
N ILE A 112 -8.73 -16.04 12.69
CA ILE A 112 -9.79 -15.16 13.19
C ILE A 112 -10.85 -15.99 13.91
N SER A 113 -11.14 -15.59 15.13
CA SER A 113 -12.15 -16.22 15.97
C SER A 113 -13.01 -15.16 16.68
N CYS A 114 -14.22 -15.56 17.12
CA CYS A 114 -15.05 -14.70 17.93
C CYS A 114 -15.83 -15.54 18.97
N ASP A 115 -16.04 -14.94 20.15
CA ASP A 115 -16.66 -15.63 21.29
C ASP A 115 -18.19 -15.74 21.17
N ARG A 116 -18.79 -14.88 20.37
CA ARG A 116 -20.26 -14.78 20.18
C ARG A 116 -20.61 -14.60 18.71
N GLU A 117 -21.87 -14.89 18.38
CA GLU A 117 -22.40 -14.64 17.02
C GLU A 117 -22.10 -13.19 16.59
N THR A 118 -21.34 -13.04 15.55
CA THR A 118 -20.82 -11.74 15.08
C THR A 118 -21.00 -11.64 13.58
N ILE A 119 -21.44 -10.49 13.08
CA ILE A 119 -21.49 -10.18 11.67
C ILE A 119 -20.43 -9.13 11.32
N LEU A 120 -19.67 -9.38 10.27
CA LEU A 120 -18.84 -8.41 9.58
C LEU A 120 -19.51 -8.08 8.24
N PHE A 121 -19.99 -6.86 8.07
CA PHE A 121 -20.66 -6.42 6.85
C PHE A 121 -19.78 -5.45 6.05
N LEU A 122 -19.40 -5.86 4.84
CA LEU A 122 -18.61 -5.11 3.88
C LEU A 122 -19.54 -4.68 2.72
N ASP A 123 -19.88 -3.40 2.69
CA ASP A 123 -20.80 -2.83 1.70
C ASP A 123 -20.05 -2.06 0.61
N ASN A 124 -20.57 -2.04 -0.61
CA ASN A 124 -19.91 -1.45 -1.79
C ASN A 124 -18.50 -2.00 -2.04
N PHE A 125 -18.29 -3.28 -1.80
CA PHE A 125 -16.99 -3.95 -1.87
C PHE A 125 -16.30 -3.76 -3.23
N GLN A 126 -17.03 -3.55 -4.32
CA GLN A 126 -16.49 -3.25 -5.64
C GLN A 126 -15.68 -1.94 -5.69
N LEU A 127 -15.86 -1.02 -4.73
CA LEU A 127 -15.10 0.22 -4.63
C LEU A 127 -13.76 0.06 -3.93
N TRP A 128 -13.57 -1.06 -3.24
CA TRP A 128 -12.28 -1.38 -2.67
C TRP A 128 -11.39 -2.04 -3.72
N GLU A 129 -10.43 -1.30 -4.25
CA GLU A 129 -9.46 -1.77 -5.24
C GLU A 129 -8.43 -2.71 -4.61
N ILE A 130 -8.90 -3.83 -4.08
CA ILE A 130 -8.06 -4.85 -3.48
C ILE A 130 -7.52 -5.78 -4.57
N TYR A 131 -6.28 -6.25 -4.37
CA TYR A 131 -5.66 -7.22 -5.27
C TYR A 131 -6.46 -8.52 -5.32
N ARG A 132 -6.84 -8.95 -6.55
CA ARG A 132 -7.61 -10.19 -6.80
C ARG A 132 -8.79 -10.36 -5.85
N PRO A 133 -9.84 -9.52 -5.96
CA PRO A 133 -10.94 -9.49 -4.97
C PRO A 133 -11.57 -10.86 -4.72
N CYS A 134 -11.76 -11.69 -5.74
CA CYS A 134 -12.35 -13.02 -5.57
C CYS A 134 -11.45 -14.01 -4.81
N GLU A 135 -10.12 -13.91 -4.97
CA GLU A 135 -9.17 -14.71 -4.17
C GLU A 135 -9.18 -14.25 -2.71
N PHE A 136 -9.24 -12.95 -2.47
CA PHE A 136 -9.39 -12.39 -1.14
C PHE A 136 -10.69 -12.85 -0.47
N LEU A 137 -11.82 -12.78 -1.17
CA LEU A 137 -13.10 -13.31 -0.67
C LEU A 137 -13.03 -14.81 -0.40
N ASN A 138 -12.31 -15.57 -1.22
CA ASN A 138 -12.07 -16.98 -0.96
C ASN A 138 -11.29 -17.20 0.34
N CYS A 139 -10.25 -16.39 0.59
CA CYS A 139 -9.52 -16.41 1.87
C CYS A 139 -10.43 -16.05 3.04
N LEU A 140 -11.22 -14.97 2.92
CA LEU A 140 -12.16 -14.54 3.97
C LEU A 140 -13.18 -15.61 4.33
N SER A 141 -13.70 -16.34 3.36
CA SER A 141 -14.63 -17.46 3.61
C SER A 141 -13.99 -18.59 4.43
N GLY A 142 -12.67 -18.62 4.49
CA GLY A 142 -11.86 -19.61 5.17
C GLY A 142 -11.57 -19.32 6.65
N HIS A 143 -12.14 -18.25 7.24
CA HIS A 143 -11.95 -17.92 8.66
C HIS A 143 -12.34 -19.06 9.61
N GLY A 144 -11.72 -19.08 10.79
CA GLY A 144 -11.88 -20.15 11.77
C GLY A 144 -12.98 -19.91 12.81
N GLY A 145 -13.61 -18.73 12.81
CA GLY A 145 -14.66 -18.38 13.76
C GLY A 145 -16.01 -19.02 13.40
N GLU A 146 -16.40 -20.07 14.11
CA GLU A 146 -17.71 -20.74 13.87
C GLU A 146 -18.88 -19.77 14.03
N LYS A 147 -18.74 -18.74 14.84
CA LYS A 147 -19.76 -17.71 15.13
C LYS A 147 -19.55 -16.42 14.33
N LEU A 148 -18.59 -16.39 13.41
CA LEU A 148 -18.35 -15.22 12.54
C LEU A 148 -19.05 -15.44 11.20
N HIS A 149 -19.84 -14.46 10.79
CA HIS A 149 -20.54 -14.47 9.50
C HIS A 149 -20.17 -13.21 8.74
N ILE A 150 -19.47 -13.37 7.62
CA ILE A 150 -19.06 -12.27 6.76
C ILE A 150 -20.13 -12.05 5.69
N VAL A 151 -20.65 -10.84 5.61
CA VAL A 151 -21.62 -10.44 4.59
C VAL A 151 -20.95 -9.40 3.67
N VAL A 152 -20.95 -9.67 2.38
CA VAL A 152 -20.33 -8.78 1.39
C VAL A 152 -21.39 -8.37 0.36
N ALA A 153 -21.59 -7.07 0.16
CA ALA A 153 -22.41 -6.53 -0.91
C ALA A 153 -21.52 -5.92 -1.99
N THR A 154 -21.70 -6.38 -3.23
CA THR A 154 -20.85 -6.00 -4.37
C THR A 154 -21.62 -5.99 -5.69
N HIS A 155 -20.99 -5.49 -6.77
CA HIS A 155 -21.45 -5.68 -8.14
C HIS A 155 -21.18 -7.10 -8.64
N PRO A 156 -21.87 -7.54 -9.73
CA PRO A 156 -21.68 -8.87 -10.28
C PRO A 156 -20.24 -9.09 -10.77
N TYR A 157 -19.65 -10.22 -10.40
CA TYR A 157 -18.34 -10.65 -10.91
C TYR A 157 -18.46 -11.37 -12.26
N SER A 158 -17.41 -11.28 -13.09
CA SER A 158 -17.34 -12.05 -14.34
C SER A 158 -17.35 -13.56 -14.07
N LYS A 159 -17.74 -14.35 -15.08
CA LYS A 159 -17.78 -15.82 -14.98
C LYS A 159 -16.40 -16.41 -14.66
N GLU A 160 -15.33 -15.77 -15.16
CA GLU A 160 -13.93 -16.17 -14.92
C GLU A 160 -13.54 -15.89 -13.47
N ALA A 161 -13.83 -14.71 -12.96
CA ALA A 161 -13.55 -14.34 -11.58
C ALA A 161 -14.31 -15.21 -10.57
N ARG A 162 -15.53 -15.59 -10.87
CA ARG A 162 -16.35 -16.48 -10.01
C ARG A 162 -15.75 -17.88 -9.82
N LYS A 163 -14.91 -18.37 -10.74
CA LYS A 163 -14.30 -19.71 -10.61
C LYS A 163 -13.38 -19.82 -9.40
N VAL A 164 -12.89 -18.70 -8.90
CA VAL A 164 -11.99 -18.63 -7.74
C VAL A 164 -12.75 -18.54 -6.43
N LEU A 165 -14.03 -18.14 -6.47
CA LEU A 165 -14.86 -18.05 -5.27
C LEU A 165 -15.05 -19.44 -4.62
N PRO A 166 -15.25 -19.50 -3.28
CA PRO A 166 -15.39 -20.77 -2.58
C PRO A 166 -16.62 -21.53 -3.06
N GLN A 167 -16.57 -22.86 -2.95
CA GLN A 167 -17.70 -23.72 -3.28
C GLN A 167 -18.84 -23.59 -2.26
N SER A 168 -20.02 -24.02 -2.65
CA SER A 168 -21.33 -23.82 -2.00
C SER A 168 -21.45 -24.17 -0.51
N SER A 169 -20.52 -24.90 0.08
CA SER A 169 -20.55 -25.20 1.53
C SER A 169 -20.07 -24.05 2.42
N ARG A 170 -19.35 -23.07 1.88
CA ARG A 170 -18.77 -21.94 2.63
C ARG A 170 -19.29 -20.59 2.17
N LEU A 171 -19.95 -20.52 1.02
CA LEU A 171 -20.45 -19.30 0.42
C LEU A 171 -21.94 -19.44 0.08
N TYR A 172 -22.73 -18.53 0.62
CA TYR A 172 -24.11 -18.33 0.21
C TYR A 172 -24.18 -17.11 -0.71
N VAL A 173 -24.76 -17.27 -1.91
CA VAL A 173 -24.84 -16.19 -2.89
C VAL A 173 -26.31 -15.80 -3.11
N LEU A 174 -26.60 -14.52 -2.94
CA LEU A 174 -27.85 -13.90 -3.32
C LEU A 174 -27.58 -12.97 -4.52
N GLN A 175 -28.14 -13.34 -5.65
CA GLN A 175 -28.03 -12.62 -6.92
C GLN A 175 -29.22 -11.68 -7.13
N GLU A 176 -29.18 -10.91 -8.20
CA GLU A 176 -30.22 -9.90 -8.56
C GLU A 176 -31.63 -10.45 -8.51
N GLU A 177 -31.84 -11.69 -9.00
CA GLU A 177 -33.16 -12.33 -9.00
C GLU A 177 -33.73 -12.56 -7.59
N ALA A 178 -32.85 -12.67 -6.59
CA ALA A 178 -33.26 -12.79 -5.21
C ALA A 178 -33.60 -11.43 -4.56
N LEU A 179 -33.08 -10.35 -5.10
CA LEU A 179 -33.25 -8.98 -4.62
C LEU A 179 -34.34 -8.22 -5.37
N ALA A 180 -34.60 -8.57 -6.64
CA ALA A 180 -35.63 -7.96 -7.46
C ALA A 180 -37.02 -8.23 -6.88
N PHE A 181 -37.86 -7.18 -6.84
CA PHE A 181 -39.22 -7.29 -6.41
C PHE A 181 -40.03 -8.11 -7.43
N GLN A 182 -40.75 -9.10 -6.92
CA GLN A 182 -41.70 -9.82 -7.75
C GLN A 182 -42.99 -9.00 -7.92
N LYS A 183 -43.89 -9.43 -8.79
CA LYS A 183 -45.12 -8.76 -9.09
C LYS A 183 -45.97 -8.47 -7.83
N GLU A 184 -46.03 -9.41 -6.91
CA GLU A 184 -46.72 -9.30 -5.63
C GLU A 184 -46.05 -8.27 -4.69
N ASP A 185 -44.72 -8.26 -4.68
CA ASP A 185 -43.93 -7.31 -3.88
C ASP A 185 -44.10 -5.87 -4.41
N THR A 186 -44.10 -5.71 -5.73
CA THR A 186 -44.32 -4.44 -6.41
C THR A 186 -45.71 -3.88 -6.12
N ASP A 187 -46.76 -4.72 -6.23
CA ASP A 187 -48.12 -4.32 -5.88
C ASP A 187 -48.21 -3.89 -4.41
N ALA A 188 -47.65 -4.68 -3.52
CA ALA A 188 -47.62 -4.37 -2.08
C ALA A 188 -46.88 -3.06 -1.79
N TYR A 189 -45.75 -2.86 -2.43
CA TYR A 189 -44.92 -1.63 -2.30
C TYR A 189 -45.69 -0.37 -2.72
N TYR A 190 -46.33 -0.40 -3.88
CA TYR A 190 -47.14 0.71 -4.36
C TYR A 190 -48.40 0.95 -3.52
N ARG A 191 -49.06 -0.10 -3.04
CA ARG A 191 -50.21 0.00 -2.09
C ARG A 191 -49.80 0.66 -0.78
N GLU A 192 -48.63 0.31 -0.25
CA GLU A 192 -48.10 0.89 0.98
C GLU A 192 -47.78 2.39 0.83
N ALA A 193 -47.33 2.78 -0.37
CA ALA A 193 -47.18 4.18 -0.78
C ALA A 193 -48.50 4.94 -0.94
N GLY A 194 -49.63 4.23 -0.91
CA GLY A 194 -50.94 4.81 -1.13
C GLY A 194 -51.38 4.90 -2.60
N LEU A 195 -50.70 4.19 -3.49
CA LEU A 195 -50.85 4.19 -4.94
C LEU A 195 -51.25 2.81 -5.47
N PRO A 196 -52.47 2.31 -5.21
CA PRO A 196 -52.85 1.00 -5.71
C PRO A 196 -52.86 0.97 -7.24
N LEU A 197 -52.08 0.11 -7.84
CA LEU A 197 -51.99 -0.08 -9.29
C LEU A 197 -53.17 -0.95 -9.81
N THR A 198 -53.60 -0.65 -11.03
CA THR A 198 -54.46 -1.58 -11.79
C THR A 198 -53.61 -2.71 -12.34
N GLY A 199 -54.24 -3.85 -12.72
CA GLY A 199 -53.49 -4.98 -13.28
C GLY A 199 -52.67 -4.63 -14.51
N ILE A 200 -53.14 -3.70 -15.37
CA ILE A 200 -52.41 -3.21 -16.55
C ILE A 200 -51.20 -2.36 -16.11
N GLN A 201 -51.39 -1.45 -15.18
CA GLN A 201 -50.30 -0.60 -14.66
C GLN A 201 -49.23 -1.43 -13.93
N LEU A 202 -49.63 -2.49 -13.26
CA LEU A 202 -48.67 -3.38 -12.59
C LEU A 202 -47.83 -4.16 -13.61
N GLU A 203 -48.42 -4.59 -14.72
CA GLU A 203 -47.67 -5.22 -15.82
C GLU A 203 -46.74 -4.20 -16.47
N GLU A 204 -47.23 -3.00 -16.79
CA GLU A 204 -46.44 -1.93 -17.40
C GLU A 204 -45.21 -1.57 -16.54
N VAL A 205 -45.38 -1.38 -15.23
CA VAL A 205 -44.24 -1.04 -14.35
C VAL A 205 -43.26 -2.21 -14.19
N MET A 206 -43.73 -3.44 -14.18
CA MET A 206 -42.86 -4.61 -14.14
C MET A 206 -42.06 -4.77 -15.43
N ASP A 207 -42.63 -4.54 -16.59
CA ASP A 207 -41.97 -4.59 -17.89
C ASP A 207 -40.89 -3.46 -18.01
N LEU A 208 -41.14 -2.30 -17.42
CA LEU A 208 -40.24 -1.17 -17.43
C LEU A 208 -39.06 -1.33 -16.44
N THR A 209 -39.30 -2.00 -15.32
CA THR A 209 -38.35 -2.01 -14.19
C THR A 209 -37.72 -3.36 -13.91
N GLU A 210 -38.31 -4.44 -14.43
CA GLU A 210 -37.95 -5.85 -14.13
C GLU A 210 -37.83 -6.12 -12.61
N GLY A 211 -38.57 -5.37 -11.79
CA GLY A 211 -38.52 -5.45 -10.32
C GLY A 211 -37.31 -4.77 -9.68
N TRP A 212 -36.54 -4.01 -10.43
CA TRP A 212 -35.43 -3.24 -9.89
C TRP A 212 -35.91 -2.12 -8.96
N VAL A 213 -35.55 -2.22 -7.67
CA VAL A 213 -36.12 -1.39 -6.60
C VAL A 213 -35.98 0.11 -6.84
N MET A 214 -34.81 0.53 -7.35
CA MET A 214 -34.55 1.92 -7.67
C MET A 214 -35.46 2.43 -8.81
N ALA A 215 -35.62 1.63 -9.87
CA ALA A 215 -36.49 1.98 -10.97
C ALA A 215 -37.96 2.04 -10.51
N LEU A 216 -38.40 1.08 -9.68
CA LEU A 216 -39.73 1.10 -9.07
C LEU A 216 -39.97 2.37 -8.25
N TYR A 217 -39.02 2.84 -7.48
CA TYR A 217 -39.11 4.09 -6.72
C TYR A 217 -39.22 5.30 -7.65
N ILE A 218 -38.40 5.36 -8.69
CA ILE A 218 -38.40 6.49 -9.65
C ILE A 218 -39.72 6.52 -10.40
N GLU A 219 -40.20 5.36 -10.89
CA GLU A 219 -41.49 5.26 -11.58
C GLU A 219 -42.68 5.58 -10.64
N MET A 220 -42.60 5.20 -9.38
CA MET A 220 -43.58 5.61 -8.37
C MET A 220 -43.59 7.15 -8.22
N THR A 221 -42.42 7.77 -8.19
CA THR A 221 -42.31 9.24 -8.11
C THR A 221 -42.82 9.90 -9.37
N ALA A 222 -42.56 9.34 -10.56
CA ALA A 222 -43.13 9.80 -11.82
C ALA A 222 -44.65 9.73 -11.81
N LEU A 223 -45.21 8.61 -11.41
CA LEU A 223 -46.67 8.41 -11.32
C LEU A 223 -47.34 9.40 -10.35
N ILE A 224 -46.70 9.69 -9.22
CA ILE A 224 -47.17 10.70 -8.26
C ILE A 224 -47.22 12.10 -8.91
N ASN A 225 -46.17 12.46 -9.63
CA ASN A 225 -46.02 13.83 -10.16
C ASN A 225 -46.72 14.06 -11.49
N THR A 226 -46.75 13.08 -12.38
CA THR A 226 -47.24 13.21 -13.75
C THR A 226 -48.52 12.44 -14.03
N GLY A 227 -48.88 11.49 -13.18
CA GLY A 227 -50.01 10.59 -13.37
C GLY A 227 -49.75 9.46 -14.38
N LYS A 228 -48.51 9.29 -14.86
CA LYS A 228 -48.08 8.27 -15.85
C LYS A 228 -46.71 7.73 -15.52
N PHE A 229 -46.42 6.54 -16.00
CA PHE A 229 -45.06 5.99 -16.02
C PHE A 229 -44.27 6.64 -17.16
N GLU A 230 -42.97 6.81 -16.94
CA GLU A 230 -42.05 7.39 -17.92
C GLU A 230 -41.29 6.29 -18.66
N GLN A 231 -41.08 6.46 -19.97
CA GLN A 231 -40.27 5.50 -20.75
C GLN A 231 -38.85 6.07 -20.94
N GLY A 232 -37.82 5.32 -20.63
CA GLY A 232 -36.43 5.71 -20.84
C GLY A 232 -35.46 4.86 -20.01
N GLY A 233 -34.16 4.98 -20.32
CA GLY A 233 -33.11 4.41 -19.48
C GLY A 233 -32.99 5.13 -18.13
N MET A 234 -32.29 4.52 -17.16
CA MET A 234 -32.17 5.03 -15.77
C MET A 234 -31.70 6.50 -15.71
N GLU A 235 -30.74 6.91 -16.52
CA GLU A 235 -30.27 8.31 -16.58
C GLU A 235 -31.40 9.27 -17.01
N ALA A 236 -32.15 8.91 -18.04
CA ALA A 236 -33.28 9.70 -18.51
C ALA A 236 -34.37 9.78 -17.44
N LEU A 237 -34.66 8.69 -16.75
CA LEU A 237 -35.60 8.64 -15.63
C LEU A 237 -35.12 9.49 -14.45
N MET A 238 -33.85 9.38 -14.06
CA MET A 238 -33.25 10.19 -12.99
C MET A 238 -33.30 11.68 -13.35
N GLN A 239 -32.94 12.06 -14.57
CA GLN A 239 -32.98 13.46 -15.02
C GLN A 239 -34.40 13.99 -15.07
N LYS A 240 -35.33 13.24 -15.65
CA LYS A 240 -36.68 13.72 -15.90
C LYS A 240 -37.56 13.65 -14.64
N THR A 241 -37.49 12.59 -13.90
CA THR A 241 -38.38 12.29 -12.77
C THR A 241 -37.84 12.81 -11.44
N PHE A 242 -36.57 12.56 -11.13
CA PHE A 242 -35.97 13.04 -9.89
C PHE A 242 -35.50 14.48 -10.04
N TRP A 243 -34.57 14.74 -10.97
CA TRP A 243 -34.00 16.07 -11.17
C TRP A 243 -35.00 17.09 -11.66
N GLY A 244 -35.86 16.71 -12.60
CA GLY A 244 -36.90 17.61 -13.17
C GLY A 244 -37.82 18.19 -12.12
N ASN A 245 -38.14 17.43 -11.07
CA ASN A 245 -39.10 17.80 -10.04
C ASN A 245 -38.47 18.51 -8.83
N LEU A 246 -37.18 18.67 -8.80
CA LEU A 246 -36.49 19.40 -7.74
C LEU A 246 -36.63 20.92 -7.97
N SER A 247 -36.83 21.66 -6.89
CA SER A 247 -36.74 23.12 -6.88
C SER A 247 -35.32 23.57 -7.26
N LYS A 248 -35.17 24.81 -7.67
CA LYS A 248 -33.87 25.40 -7.99
C LYS A 248 -32.92 25.31 -6.81
N ASP A 249 -33.39 25.59 -5.59
CA ASP A 249 -32.57 25.56 -4.37
C ASP A 249 -32.11 24.14 -4.05
N GLU A 250 -32.94 23.12 -4.32
CA GLU A 250 -32.56 21.72 -4.14
C GLU A 250 -31.54 21.27 -5.17
N LYS A 251 -31.69 21.72 -6.42
CA LYS A 251 -30.69 21.47 -7.48
C LYS A 251 -29.34 22.06 -7.13
N ASP A 252 -29.34 23.34 -6.77
CA ASP A 252 -28.12 24.05 -6.37
C ASP A 252 -27.48 23.43 -5.13
N PHE A 253 -28.25 22.97 -4.17
CA PHE A 253 -27.79 22.25 -3.00
C PHE A 253 -27.11 20.93 -3.36
N LEU A 254 -27.78 20.08 -4.15
CA LEU A 254 -27.24 18.76 -4.51
C LEU A 254 -25.99 18.88 -5.37
N LEU A 255 -25.96 19.81 -6.32
CA LEU A 255 -24.76 20.10 -7.12
C LEU A 255 -23.61 20.62 -6.23
N GLY A 256 -23.93 21.44 -5.24
CA GLY A 256 -22.93 21.96 -4.31
C GLY A 256 -22.27 20.89 -3.46
N VAL A 257 -23.05 19.93 -2.92
CA VAL A 257 -22.50 18.87 -2.08
C VAL A 257 -21.93 17.69 -2.88
N SER A 258 -22.24 17.57 -4.18
CA SER A 258 -21.79 16.46 -5.03
C SER A 258 -20.29 16.48 -5.32
N ILE A 259 -19.63 17.62 -5.16
CA ILE A 259 -18.17 17.75 -5.37
C ILE A 259 -17.36 17.02 -4.27
N PHE A 260 -17.99 16.75 -3.12
CA PHE A 260 -17.33 16.01 -2.04
C PHE A 260 -17.53 14.50 -2.20
N PRO A 261 -16.50 13.68 -1.90
CA PRO A 261 -16.68 12.24 -1.79
C PRO A 261 -17.72 11.86 -0.74
N THR A 262 -17.56 12.44 0.46
CA THR A 262 -18.49 12.43 1.59
C THR A 262 -18.61 13.84 2.14
N PHE A 263 -19.71 14.21 2.79
CA PHE A 263 -19.87 15.55 3.32
C PHE A 263 -20.51 15.55 4.70
N THR A 264 -20.13 16.53 5.52
CA THR A 264 -20.69 16.73 6.84
C THR A 264 -22.00 17.52 6.79
N LEU A 265 -22.77 17.46 7.88
CA LEU A 265 -23.97 18.28 8.01
C LEU A 265 -23.66 19.79 7.92
N SER A 266 -22.50 20.20 8.41
CA SER A 266 -22.06 21.61 8.34
C SER A 266 -21.78 22.06 6.90
N GLN A 267 -21.14 21.21 6.10
CA GLN A 267 -20.90 21.45 4.67
C GLN A 267 -22.22 21.51 3.90
N ALA A 268 -23.13 20.57 4.16
CA ALA A 268 -24.46 20.56 3.58
C ALA A 268 -25.27 21.83 3.93
N ALA A 269 -25.27 22.26 5.19
CA ALA A 269 -25.95 23.47 5.64
C ALA A 269 -25.38 24.73 4.98
N ALA A 270 -24.07 24.78 4.79
CA ALA A 270 -23.43 25.89 4.09
C ALA A 270 -23.89 25.99 2.61
N PHE A 271 -24.12 24.87 1.91
CA PHE A 271 -24.63 24.88 0.56
C PHE A 271 -26.14 25.14 0.48
N SER A 272 -26.92 24.58 1.41
CA SER A 272 -28.37 24.79 1.44
C SER A 272 -28.78 26.20 1.87
N GLY A 273 -27.92 26.90 2.63
CA GLY A 273 -28.27 28.18 3.27
C GLY A 273 -29.28 28.06 4.40
N LEU A 274 -29.62 26.85 4.84
CA LEU A 274 -30.57 26.54 5.89
C LEU A 274 -29.89 26.32 7.24
N SER A 275 -30.70 26.27 8.32
CA SER A 275 -30.22 25.80 9.61
C SER A 275 -29.73 24.36 9.55
N LEU A 276 -28.89 23.94 10.51
CA LEU A 276 -28.43 22.54 10.60
C LEU A 276 -29.61 21.56 10.72
N GLU A 277 -30.62 21.93 11.50
CA GLU A 277 -31.80 21.09 11.72
C GLU A 277 -32.65 20.95 10.44
N ASP A 278 -32.92 22.06 9.76
CA ASP A 278 -33.67 22.03 8.50
C ASP A 278 -32.92 21.30 7.40
N THR A 279 -31.60 21.48 7.33
CA THR A 279 -30.74 20.74 6.39
C THR A 279 -30.76 19.24 6.67
N LYS A 280 -30.65 18.85 7.95
CA LYS A 280 -30.76 17.45 8.37
C LYS A 280 -32.11 16.87 7.97
N ASN A 281 -33.22 17.57 8.23
CA ASN A 281 -34.55 17.12 7.84
C ASN A 281 -34.69 16.95 6.33
N ARG A 282 -34.17 17.90 5.53
CA ARG A 282 -34.16 17.83 4.06
C ARG A 282 -33.31 16.64 3.54
N LEU A 283 -32.16 16.37 4.15
CA LEU A 283 -31.34 15.19 3.81
C LEU A 283 -32.05 13.89 4.17
N MET A 284 -32.74 13.86 5.31
CA MET A 284 -33.49 12.69 5.76
C MET A 284 -34.73 12.42 4.90
N GLU A 285 -35.31 13.41 4.22
CA GLU A 285 -36.38 13.24 3.22
C GLU A 285 -35.85 12.53 1.95
N LYS A 286 -34.57 12.67 1.66
CA LYS A 286 -33.89 12.08 0.50
C LYS A 286 -33.08 10.81 0.84
N ARG A 287 -33.43 10.13 1.93
CA ARG A 287 -32.73 8.92 2.45
C ARG A 287 -32.49 7.82 1.43
N PHE A 288 -33.23 7.81 0.35
CA PHE A 288 -33.07 6.81 -0.70
C PHE A 288 -31.77 7.01 -1.49
N PHE A 289 -31.31 8.23 -1.61
CA PHE A 289 -30.12 8.58 -2.39
C PHE A 289 -28.97 9.11 -1.54
N ILE A 290 -29.25 9.53 -0.30
CA ILE A 290 -28.27 10.12 0.61
C ILE A 290 -28.38 9.43 1.97
N ARG A 291 -27.29 8.84 2.44
CA ARG A 291 -27.22 8.09 3.69
C ARG A 291 -26.40 8.85 4.71
N TYR A 292 -26.72 8.66 5.97
CA TYR A 292 -25.93 9.16 7.08
C TYR A 292 -25.14 8.04 7.72
N ASP A 293 -23.84 8.16 7.70
CA ASP A 293 -22.91 7.31 8.45
C ASP A 293 -22.74 7.87 9.86
N GLN A 294 -23.21 7.11 10.85
CA GLN A 294 -23.16 7.52 12.25
C GLN A 294 -21.74 7.43 12.82
N GLU A 295 -20.93 6.46 12.36
CA GLU A 295 -19.57 6.27 12.87
C GLU A 295 -18.66 7.43 12.43
N ASN A 296 -18.74 7.83 11.18
CA ASN A 296 -17.94 8.92 10.63
C ASN A 296 -18.60 10.29 10.67
N SER A 297 -19.84 10.36 11.15
CA SER A 297 -20.64 11.60 11.23
C SER A 297 -20.74 12.36 9.90
N CYS A 298 -20.80 11.63 8.78
CA CYS A 298 -20.87 12.18 7.43
C CYS A 298 -22.04 11.61 6.63
N PHE A 299 -22.37 12.28 5.52
CA PHE A 299 -23.36 11.83 4.56
C PHE A 299 -22.67 11.33 3.29
N THR A 300 -23.22 10.27 2.70
CA THR A 300 -22.77 9.68 1.45
C THR A 300 -23.89 9.71 0.42
N MET A 301 -23.53 9.89 -0.83
CA MET A 301 -24.48 9.82 -1.95
C MET A 301 -24.44 8.46 -2.61
N HIS A 302 -25.61 7.95 -2.97
CA HIS A 302 -25.71 6.76 -3.80
C HIS A 302 -24.99 6.97 -5.14
N THR A 303 -24.27 5.97 -5.63
CA THR A 303 -23.41 6.07 -6.83
C THR A 303 -24.14 6.58 -8.06
N GLN A 304 -25.38 6.12 -8.30
CA GLN A 304 -26.17 6.59 -9.44
C GLN A 304 -26.51 8.09 -9.34
N LEU A 305 -26.87 8.58 -8.16
CA LEU A 305 -27.09 10.01 -7.96
C LEU A 305 -25.80 10.81 -8.18
N LYS A 306 -24.68 10.31 -7.65
CA LYS A 306 -23.37 10.96 -7.79
C LYS A 306 -22.94 11.07 -9.26
N ASN A 307 -23.11 10.00 -10.05
CA ASN A 307 -22.81 10.00 -11.48
C ASN A 307 -23.70 10.99 -12.24
N THR A 308 -25.02 10.95 -12.02
CA THR A 308 -25.95 11.90 -12.65
C THR A 308 -25.62 13.35 -12.27
N LEU A 309 -25.28 13.61 -11.01
CA LEU A 309 -24.89 14.96 -10.58
C LEU A 309 -23.55 15.41 -11.18
N ALA A 310 -22.59 14.51 -11.37
CA ALA A 310 -21.32 14.81 -12.04
C ALA A 310 -21.52 15.23 -13.50
N GLU A 311 -22.40 14.53 -14.23
CA GLU A 311 -22.79 14.92 -15.60
C GLU A 311 -23.49 16.28 -15.62
N LEU A 312 -24.49 16.47 -14.76
CA LEU A 312 -25.24 17.73 -14.67
C LEU A 312 -24.32 18.89 -14.24
N PHE A 313 -23.35 18.63 -13.35
CA PHE A 313 -22.35 19.60 -12.94
C PHE A 313 -21.47 20.03 -14.13
N SER A 314 -21.06 19.08 -14.97
CA SER A 314 -20.25 19.37 -16.16
C SER A 314 -20.96 20.23 -17.20
N LEU A 315 -22.31 20.25 -17.20
CA LEU A 315 -23.14 21.05 -18.07
C LEU A 315 -23.42 22.48 -17.52
N LEU A 316 -23.03 22.77 -16.29
CA LEU A 316 -23.18 24.11 -15.73
C LEU A 316 -22.27 25.11 -16.44
N PRO A 317 -22.67 26.38 -16.52
CA PRO A 317 -21.77 27.45 -16.92
C PRO A 317 -20.50 27.45 -16.06
N GLU A 318 -19.34 27.69 -16.66
CA GLU A 318 -18.03 27.69 -16.00
C GLU A 318 -18.01 28.57 -14.74
N GLU A 319 -18.62 29.76 -14.82
CA GLU A 319 -18.75 30.67 -13.68
C GLU A 319 -19.43 30.03 -12.47
N ARG A 320 -20.45 29.20 -12.74
CA ARG A 320 -21.19 28.51 -11.68
C ARG A 320 -20.39 27.33 -11.10
N GLN A 321 -19.67 26.59 -11.94
CA GLN A 321 -18.75 25.54 -11.47
C GLN A 321 -17.67 26.13 -10.56
N VAL A 322 -17.07 27.24 -10.98
CA VAL A 322 -16.07 28.00 -10.21
C VAL A 322 -16.62 28.43 -8.85
N GLU A 323 -17.84 29.02 -8.82
CA GLU A 323 -18.48 29.42 -7.57
C GLU A 323 -18.65 28.25 -6.58
N ILE A 324 -19.09 27.09 -7.08
CA ILE A 324 -19.27 25.87 -6.27
C ILE A 324 -17.92 25.37 -5.76
N TYR A 325 -16.90 25.29 -6.61
CA TYR A 325 -15.55 24.88 -6.19
C TYR A 325 -14.91 25.83 -5.19
N LEU A 326 -15.08 27.15 -5.36
CA LEU A 326 -14.59 28.13 -4.39
C LEU A 326 -15.23 27.92 -3.01
N LYS A 327 -16.56 27.76 -2.99
CA LYS A 327 -17.27 27.49 -1.74
C LYS A 327 -16.87 26.16 -1.10
N GLY A 328 -16.69 25.13 -1.94
CA GLY A 328 -16.19 23.82 -1.50
C GLY A 328 -14.79 23.90 -0.89
N GLY A 329 -13.88 24.67 -1.54
CA GLY A 329 -12.54 24.94 -1.03
C GLY A 329 -12.52 25.63 0.32
N GLU A 330 -13.36 26.67 0.50
CA GLU A 330 -13.51 27.37 1.79
C GLU A 330 -14.01 26.45 2.92
N LEU A 331 -14.90 25.54 2.59
CA LEU A 331 -15.44 24.58 3.55
C LEU A 331 -14.45 23.48 3.90
N ALA A 332 -13.70 22.99 2.92
CA ALA A 332 -12.62 22.03 3.13
C ALA A 332 -11.48 22.65 3.98
N GLU A 333 -11.10 23.91 3.68
CA GLU A 333 -10.09 24.64 4.44
C GLU A 333 -10.49 24.80 5.90
N LYS A 334 -11.74 25.20 6.18
CA LYS A 334 -12.27 25.27 7.55
C LYS A 334 -12.31 23.93 8.28
N ALA A 335 -12.51 22.86 7.55
CA ALA A 335 -12.50 21.49 8.07
C ALA A 335 -11.09 20.94 8.28
N GLY A 336 -10.04 21.63 7.78
CA GLY A 336 -8.65 21.16 7.80
C GLY A 336 -8.35 20.10 6.73
N ASP A 337 -9.25 19.87 5.80
CA ASP A 337 -9.08 18.95 4.67
C ASP A 337 -8.26 19.62 3.56
N ARG A 338 -6.95 19.50 3.67
CA ARG A 338 -6.01 20.24 2.84
C ARG A 338 -6.00 19.77 1.38
N MET A 339 -6.20 18.47 1.12
CA MET A 339 -6.19 17.95 -0.25
C MET A 339 -7.44 18.37 -1.02
N ASN A 340 -8.63 18.24 -0.45
CA ASN A 340 -9.82 18.74 -1.11
C ASN A 340 -9.78 20.27 -1.23
N THR A 341 -9.18 20.99 -0.29
CA THR A 341 -8.95 22.43 -0.41
C THR A 341 -8.09 22.74 -1.65
N LEU A 342 -6.94 22.04 -1.78
CA LEU A 342 -6.04 22.21 -2.94
C LEU A 342 -6.74 21.89 -4.26
N ARG A 343 -7.42 20.74 -4.34
CA ARG A 343 -8.14 20.29 -5.54
C ARG A 343 -9.26 21.25 -5.93
N PHE A 344 -10.03 21.74 -4.96
CA PHE A 344 -11.15 22.64 -5.25
C PHE A 344 -10.67 24.03 -5.65
N TYR A 345 -9.66 24.60 -4.99
CA TYR A 345 -9.08 25.89 -5.41
C TYR A 345 -8.41 25.77 -6.78
N TYR A 346 -7.74 24.67 -7.07
CA TYR A 346 -7.19 24.39 -8.39
C TYR A 346 -8.30 24.36 -9.46
N ARG A 347 -9.36 23.57 -9.24
CA ARG A 347 -10.49 23.49 -10.18
C ARG A 347 -11.26 24.81 -10.34
N ALA A 348 -11.21 25.66 -9.34
CA ALA A 348 -11.78 26.99 -9.38
C ALA A 348 -10.87 28.04 -10.07
N GLY A 349 -9.63 27.70 -10.42
CA GLY A 349 -8.63 28.66 -10.86
C GLY A 349 -8.29 29.72 -9.79
N ALA A 350 -8.53 29.41 -8.52
CA ALA A 350 -8.36 30.33 -7.39
C ALA A 350 -6.91 30.37 -6.91
N TRP A 351 -6.00 30.71 -7.81
CA TRP A 351 -4.56 30.64 -7.63
C TRP A 351 -4.09 31.40 -6.40
N GLU A 352 -4.61 32.60 -6.13
CA GLU A 352 -4.24 33.38 -4.95
C GLU A 352 -4.55 32.62 -3.65
N ARG A 353 -5.74 32.02 -3.56
CA ARG A 353 -6.14 31.24 -2.38
C ARG A 353 -5.30 29.99 -2.21
N LEU A 354 -5.01 29.31 -3.32
CA LEU A 354 -4.18 28.14 -3.35
C LEU A 354 -2.78 28.43 -2.81
N TYR A 355 -2.16 29.51 -3.26
CA TYR A 355 -0.84 29.92 -2.82
C TYR A 355 -0.82 30.51 -1.40
N ALA A 356 -1.92 31.07 -0.93
CA ALA A 356 -2.05 31.57 0.44
C ALA A 356 -2.18 30.45 1.48
N MET A 357 -2.48 29.20 1.04
CA MET A 357 -2.57 28.05 1.95
C MET A 357 -1.22 27.74 2.59
N PRO A 358 -1.20 27.31 3.86
CA PRO A 358 0.01 26.76 4.49
C PRO A 358 0.31 25.38 3.92
N LEU A 359 0.87 25.30 2.72
CA LEU A 359 1.28 24.06 2.08
C LEU A 359 2.49 23.47 2.82
N THR A 360 2.45 22.16 3.02
CA THR A 360 3.61 21.39 3.44
C THR A 360 3.75 20.20 2.48
N SER A 361 4.99 19.79 2.21
CA SER A 361 5.26 18.65 1.33
C SER A 361 4.56 17.35 1.75
N TYR A 362 4.35 17.15 3.05
CA TYR A 362 3.65 15.96 3.57
C TYR A 362 2.20 15.89 3.17
N ASN A 363 1.51 17.01 3.18
CA ASN A 363 0.08 17.06 2.85
C ASN A 363 -0.19 16.65 1.40
N ILE A 364 0.84 16.71 0.56
CA ILE A 364 0.76 16.36 -0.86
C ILE A 364 1.33 14.95 -1.07
N ALA A 365 2.45 14.63 -0.45
CA ALA A 365 3.12 13.34 -0.61
C ALA A 365 2.28 12.13 -0.15
N ASP A 366 1.54 12.29 0.95
CA ASP A 366 0.70 11.21 1.52
C ASP A 366 -0.57 10.90 0.68
N THR A 367 -0.85 11.70 -0.35
CA THR A 367 -2.08 11.64 -1.15
C THR A 367 -1.83 11.69 -2.65
N ILE A 368 -0.62 11.35 -3.09
CA ILE A 368 -0.24 11.30 -4.50
C ILE A 368 -1.06 10.22 -5.21
N ASP A 369 -1.78 10.65 -6.24
CA ASP A 369 -2.50 9.80 -7.18
C ASP A 369 -2.16 10.18 -8.63
N GLU A 370 -2.71 9.49 -9.60
CA GLU A 370 -2.46 9.75 -11.03
C GLU A 370 -2.83 11.18 -11.47
N THR A 371 -3.71 11.86 -10.72
CA THR A 371 -4.15 13.24 -11.02
C THR A 371 -3.25 14.30 -10.39
N THR A 372 -2.43 13.93 -9.41
CA THR A 372 -1.62 14.88 -8.64
C THR A 372 -0.50 15.49 -9.47
N THR A 373 0.22 14.68 -10.26
CA THR A 373 1.32 15.17 -11.10
C THR A 373 0.87 16.22 -12.11
N PRO A 374 -0.16 15.96 -12.96
CA PRO A 374 -0.67 16.98 -13.89
C PRO A 374 -1.14 18.24 -13.17
N MET A 375 -1.82 18.10 -12.04
CA MET A 375 -2.32 19.23 -11.25
C MET A 375 -1.17 20.12 -10.73
N ILE A 376 -0.11 19.54 -10.17
CA ILE A 376 1.01 20.33 -9.62
C ILE A 376 1.77 21.05 -10.74
N LEU A 377 2.01 20.38 -11.87
CA LEU A 377 2.64 20.98 -13.04
C LEU A 377 1.82 22.16 -13.55
N ASP A 378 0.53 21.98 -13.69
CA ASP A 378 -0.41 23.00 -14.15
C ASP A 378 -0.49 24.19 -13.18
N ILE A 379 -0.50 23.94 -11.85
CA ILE A 379 -0.44 24.98 -10.83
C ILE A 379 0.83 25.84 -11.01
N MET A 380 1.99 25.21 -11.23
CA MET A 380 3.26 25.93 -11.35
C MET A 380 3.36 26.70 -12.67
N GLU A 381 2.80 26.19 -13.76
CA GLU A 381 2.80 26.82 -15.06
C GLU A 381 1.85 28.03 -15.14
N HIS A 382 0.63 27.92 -14.63
CA HIS A 382 -0.39 28.97 -14.70
C HIS A 382 -0.19 30.08 -13.66
N THR A 383 0.71 29.92 -12.70
CA THR A 383 0.93 30.95 -11.69
C THR A 383 1.88 32.00 -12.19
N THR A 384 1.44 33.25 -12.20
CA THR A 384 2.26 34.39 -12.61
C THR A 384 3.37 34.69 -11.61
N HIS A 385 4.48 35.28 -12.08
CA HIS A 385 5.58 35.71 -11.22
C HIS A 385 5.11 36.65 -10.10
N GLU A 386 4.24 37.62 -10.41
CA GLU A 386 3.67 38.55 -9.43
C GLU A 386 2.94 37.80 -8.28
N MET A 387 2.19 36.77 -8.62
CA MET A 387 1.47 35.95 -7.62
C MET A 387 2.44 35.15 -6.76
N LYS A 388 3.49 34.57 -7.36
CA LYS A 388 4.56 33.89 -6.63
C LYS A 388 5.30 34.81 -5.65
N VAL A 389 5.58 36.06 -6.08
CA VAL A 389 6.20 37.10 -5.21
C VAL A 389 5.29 37.48 -4.04
N ARG A 390 3.97 37.49 -4.26
CA ARG A 390 2.99 37.79 -3.22
C ARG A 390 2.83 36.66 -2.19
N TYR A 391 2.98 35.40 -2.60
CA TYR A 391 2.79 34.22 -1.77
C TYR A 391 4.00 33.25 -1.82
N PRO A 392 5.20 33.70 -1.45
CA PRO A 392 6.44 32.97 -1.73
C PRO A 392 6.60 31.66 -0.91
N LYS A 393 5.89 31.54 0.23
CA LYS A 393 6.08 30.42 1.17
C LYS A 393 5.60 29.08 0.61
N SER A 394 4.73 29.07 -0.38
CA SER A 394 4.19 27.83 -1.00
C SER A 394 5.09 27.27 -2.09
N LEU A 395 6.04 28.04 -2.60
CA LEU A 395 6.89 27.65 -3.74
C LEU A 395 7.80 26.46 -3.41
N VAL A 396 8.50 26.50 -2.28
CA VAL A 396 9.44 25.44 -1.93
C VAL A 396 8.72 24.11 -1.62
N PRO A 397 7.59 24.07 -0.88
CA PRO A 397 6.77 22.88 -0.75
C PRO A 397 6.25 22.29 -2.06
N LEU A 398 5.80 23.15 -3.01
CA LEU A 398 5.39 22.68 -4.34
C LEU A 398 6.56 22.11 -5.14
N ALA A 399 7.72 22.78 -5.10
CA ALA A 399 8.95 22.30 -5.74
C ALA A 399 9.42 20.96 -5.12
N PHE A 400 9.27 20.78 -3.81
CA PHE A 400 9.58 19.52 -3.15
C PHE A 400 8.67 18.40 -3.60
N THR A 401 7.42 18.71 -3.91
CA THR A 401 6.48 17.72 -4.48
C THR A 401 6.95 17.26 -5.87
N LEU A 402 7.51 18.15 -6.70
CA LEU A 402 8.09 17.78 -8.00
C LEU A 402 9.23 16.75 -7.84
N PHE A 403 10.05 16.88 -6.80
CA PHE A 403 11.10 15.90 -6.52
C PHE A 403 10.51 14.52 -6.24
N PHE A 404 9.48 14.40 -5.38
CA PHE A 404 8.82 13.13 -5.11
C PHE A 404 8.13 12.52 -6.34
N LEU A 405 7.61 13.37 -7.23
CA LEU A 405 6.99 12.95 -8.49
C LEU A 405 8.02 12.63 -9.59
N GLY A 406 9.31 12.69 -9.29
CA GLY A 406 10.39 12.43 -10.24
C GLY A 406 10.56 13.52 -11.32
N GLN A 407 9.91 14.68 -11.18
CA GLN A 407 9.93 15.79 -12.14
C GLN A 407 11.18 16.69 -11.94
N ASN A 408 12.37 16.09 -11.95
CA ASN A 408 13.62 16.79 -11.61
C ASN A 408 14.00 17.88 -12.60
N GLU A 409 13.70 17.72 -13.89
CA GLU A 409 13.97 18.77 -14.90
C GLU A 409 13.12 20.01 -14.65
N GLU A 410 11.85 19.80 -14.30
CA GLU A 410 10.95 20.90 -13.94
C GLU A 410 11.39 21.57 -12.65
N LEU A 411 11.77 20.81 -11.63
CA LEU A 411 12.33 21.34 -10.39
C LEU A 411 13.54 22.26 -10.65
N LEU A 412 14.45 21.86 -11.52
CA LEU A 412 15.61 22.67 -11.88
C LEU A 412 15.22 23.96 -12.63
N ARG A 413 14.23 23.91 -13.50
CA ARG A 413 13.66 25.12 -14.14
C ARG A 413 13.06 26.08 -13.12
N GLN A 414 12.32 25.55 -12.16
CA GLN A 414 11.65 26.36 -11.13
C GLN A 414 12.63 26.95 -10.11
N LYS A 415 13.81 26.37 -9.92
CA LYS A 415 14.82 26.84 -8.97
C LYS A 415 15.16 28.32 -9.18
N ASP A 416 15.51 28.71 -10.40
CA ASP A 416 15.96 30.10 -10.70
C ASP A 416 14.81 31.10 -10.47
N GLU A 417 13.59 30.71 -10.78
CA GLU A 417 12.39 31.51 -10.49
C GLU A 417 12.14 31.63 -8.99
N ILE A 418 12.26 30.54 -8.23
CA ILE A 418 12.11 30.56 -6.77
C ILE A 418 13.13 31.51 -6.14
N GLU A 419 14.39 31.46 -6.59
CA GLU A 419 15.45 32.36 -6.12
C GLU A 419 15.11 33.82 -6.44
N ALA A 420 14.64 34.13 -7.66
CA ALA A 420 14.18 35.45 -8.06
C ALA A 420 13.05 35.97 -7.17
N VAL A 421 12.02 35.12 -6.96
CA VAL A 421 10.88 35.44 -6.10
C VAL A 421 11.30 35.72 -4.66
N ILE A 422 12.23 34.92 -4.10
CA ILE A 422 12.77 35.16 -2.74
C ILE A 422 13.49 36.52 -2.65
N LEU A 423 14.17 36.94 -3.69
CA LEU A 423 14.83 38.25 -3.72
C LEU A 423 13.82 39.39 -3.73
N GLU A 424 12.76 39.26 -4.55
CA GLU A 424 11.79 40.32 -4.83
C GLU A 424 10.68 40.45 -3.77
N CYS A 425 10.34 39.33 -3.08
CA CYS A 425 9.20 39.33 -2.16
C CYS A 425 9.40 40.26 -0.95
N ALA A 426 8.29 40.83 -0.47
CA ALA A 426 8.25 41.80 0.61
C ALA A 426 8.15 41.18 2.02
N VAL A 427 8.75 39.99 2.23
CA VAL A 427 8.83 39.37 3.55
C VAL A 427 10.13 39.75 4.26
N SER A 428 10.23 39.49 5.56
CA SER A 428 11.45 39.77 6.34
C SER A 428 12.65 38.97 5.83
N GLU A 429 13.86 39.49 5.97
CA GLU A 429 15.09 38.80 5.57
C GLU A 429 15.21 37.44 6.27
N LYS A 430 14.77 37.32 7.52
CA LYS A 430 14.69 36.04 8.23
C LYS A 430 13.78 35.03 7.53
N GLU A 431 12.65 35.43 6.98
CA GLU A 431 11.77 34.58 6.21
C GLU A 431 12.35 34.21 4.85
N LYS A 432 13.04 35.17 4.20
CA LYS A 432 13.78 34.90 2.97
C LYS A 432 14.88 33.84 3.20
N ASP A 433 15.65 34.00 4.28
CA ASP A 433 16.70 33.04 4.63
C ASP A 433 16.11 31.68 4.97
N ALA A 434 14.96 31.64 5.63
CA ALA A 434 14.26 30.35 5.87
C ALA A 434 13.84 29.66 4.56
N MET A 435 13.28 30.38 3.59
CA MET A 435 12.93 29.84 2.27
C MET A 435 14.18 29.38 1.48
N ARG A 436 15.27 30.14 1.51
CA ARG A 436 16.56 29.75 0.91
C ARG A 436 17.10 28.48 1.57
N GLY A 437 17.01 28.37 2.90
CA GLY A 437 17.47 27.21 3.64
C GLY A 437 16.67 25.95 3.30
N GLU A 438 15.34 26.05 3.17
CA GLU A 438 14.51 24.94 2.71
C GLU A 438 14.80 24.56 1.24
N LEU A 439 15.08 25.56 0.38
CA LEU A 439 15.49 25.33 -1.01
C LEU A 439 16.85 24.62 -1.09
N GLU A 440 17.84 25.04 -0.30
CA GLU A 440 19.14 24.36 -0.23
C GLU A 440 19.00 22.90 0.22
N LEU A 441 18.12 22.65 1.19
CA LEU A 441 17.80 21.28 1.61
C LEU A 441 17.18 20.48 0.46
N LEU A 442 16.20 21.04 -0.25
CA LEU A 442 15.58 20.38 -1.40
C LEU A 442 16.64 20.05 -2.47
N LEU A 443 17.48 21.02 -2.81
CA LEU A 443 18.53 20.85 -3.82
C LEU A 443 19.60 19.84 -3.39
N SER A 444 19.77 19.58 -2.08
CA SER A 444 20.71 18.57 -1.60
C SER A 444 20.32 17.16 -2.04
N PHE A 445 19.03 16.88 -2.20
CA PHE A 445 18.56 15.57 -2.69
C PHE A 445 18.91 15.34 -4.17
N LEU A 446 19.10 16.40 -4.97
CA LEU A 446 19.54 16.28 -6.36
C LEU A 446 21.04 15.94 -6.47
N GLU A 447 21.82 16.20 -5.42
CA GLU A 447 23.23 15.76 -5.35
C GLU A 447 23.34 14.26 -5.07
N TYR A 448 22.28 13.66 -4.55
CA TYR A 448 22.11 12.26 -4.18
C TYR A 448 23.27 11.72 -3.35
N ASN A 449 24.12 10.81 -3.87
CA ASN A 449 25.20 10.18 -3.13
C ASN A 449 26.55 10.93 -3.20
N ARG A 450 26.57 12.18 -3.62
CA ARG A 450 27.70 13.07 -3.47
C ARG A 450 27.69 13.69 -2.08
N ILE A 451 28.23 12.94 -1.10
CA ILE A 451 28.09 13.23 0.33
C ILE A 451 28.63 14.62 0.66
N ASP A 452 29.78 14.98 0.11
CA ASP A 452 30.41 16.30 0.26
C ASP A 452 29.54 17.44 -0.27
N ALA A 453 29.01 17.30 -1.47
CA ALA A 453 28.12 18.28 -2.09
C ALA A 453 26.77 18.39 -1.35
N MET A 454 26.17 17.25 -0.94
CA MET A 454 24.98 17.27 -0.08
C MET A 454 25.25 18.02 1.22
N SER A 455 26.37 17.72 1.88
CA SER A 455 26.73 18.33 3.14
C SER A 455 27.01 19.84 3.01
N ALA A 456 27.61 20.28 1.93
CA ALA A 456 27.80 21.72 1.68
C ALA A 456 26.44 22.45 1.67
N ARG A 457 25.43 21.87 1.02
CA ARG A 457 24.06 22.39 1.03
C ARG A 457 23.41 22.29 2.41
N HIS A 458 23.58 21.16 3.15
CA HIS A 458 23.07 21.02 4.50
C HIS A 458 23.63 22.06 5.48
N ARG A 459 24.93 22.35 5.40
CA ARG A 459 25.58 23.42 6.20
C ARG A 459 24.98 24.77 5.86
N ARG A 460 24.85 25.07 4.56
CA ARG A 460 24.23 26.30 4.10
C ARG A 460 22.77 26.43 4.55
N ALA A 461 21.99 25.34 4.44
CA ALA A 461 20.62 25.32 4.94
C ALA A 461 20.53 25.58 6.45
N LEU A 462 21.41 24.95 7.27
CA LEU A 462 21.46 25.19 8.71
C LEU A 462 21.82 26.64 9.08
N GLU A 463 22.77 27.26 8.36
CA GLU A 463 23.09 28.67 8.55
C GLU A 463 21.88 29.56 8.30
N LEU A 464 21.18 29.31 7.21
CA LEU A 464 20.01 30.11 6.80
C LEU A 464 18.78 29.88 7.68
N LEU A 465 18.50 28.65 8.04
CA LEU A 465 17.34 28.30 8.89
C LEU A 465 17.56 28.64 10.35
N GLY A 466 18.78 28.57 10.85
CA GLY A 466 19.10 28.69 12.27
C GLY A 466 18.50 27.57 13.14
N GLY A 467 17.96 26.50 12.54
CA GLY A 467 17.29 25.40 13.20
C GLY A 467 16.89 24.29 12.23
N PRO A 468 16.06 23.33 12.68
CA PRO A 468 15.62 22.24 11.83
C PRO A 468 14.65 22.71 10.73
N ALA A 469 14.77 22.06 9.58
CA ALA A 469 13.89 22.27 8.43
C ALA A 469 12.44 21.79 8.70
N SER A 470 11.51 22.33 7.94
CA SER A 470 10.09 21.93 7.97
C SER A 470 9.73 20.89 6.90
N LEU A 471 10.54 20.74 5.86
CA LEU A 471 10.27 19.88 4.71
C LEU A 471 10.48 18.38 4.96
N ILE A 472 11.20 17.96 6.00
CA ILE A 472 11.51 16.56 6.25
C ILE A 472 10.66 15.99 7.41
N SER A 473 10.04 14.82 7.19
CA SER A 473 9.45 14.00 8.24
C SER A 473 10.48 13.06 8.85
N THR A 474 10.51 13.01 10.17
CA THR A 474 11.28 12.00 10.90
C THR A 474 10.68 10.61 10.82
N LYS A 475 9.47 10.48 10.25
CA LYS A 475 8.74 9.21 10.12
C LYS A 475 8.98 8.50 8.79
N SER A 476 9.46 9.22 7.75
CA SER A 476 9.74 8.61 6.45
C SER A 476 10.95 7.67 6.49
N THR A 477 10.99 6.70 5.57
CA THR A 477 12.13 5.78 5.45
C THR A 477 13.35 6.49 4.85
N TRP A 478 14.42 6.63 5.64
CA TRP A 478 15.66 7.30 5.18
C TRP A 478 16.33 6.54 4.04
N THR A 479 16.25 5.20 4.05
CA THR A 479 16.91 4.34 3.06
C THR A 479 16.11 4.16 1.78
N PHE A 480 14.98 4.84 1.61
CA PHE A 480 14.06 4.67 0.47
C PHE A 480 13.64 3.22 0.23
N GLY A 481 13.63 2.40 1.27
CA GLY A 481 13.31 0.97 1.20
C GLY A 481 14.51 0.05 0.94
N SER A 482 15.73 0.56 0.77
CA SER A 482 16.94 -0.28 0.69
C SER A 482 17.27 -0.89 2.05
N PRO A 483 17.62 -2.19 2.14
CA PRO A 483 18.09 -2.81 3.37
C PRO A 483 19.58 -2.53 3.67
N SER A 484 20.24 -1.67 2.89
CA SER A 484 21.67 -1.35 3.01
C SER A 484 21.93 0.12 2.71
N VAL A 485 22.79 0.73 3.51
CA VAL A 485 23.27 2.11 3.30
C VAL A 485 24.42 2.11 2.28
N LEU A 486 25.33 1.16 2.38
CA LEU A 486 26.47 1.05 1.47
C LEU A 486 26.06 0.91 0.00
N TYR A 487 24.97 0.16 -0.26
CA TYR A 487 24.40 0.02 -1.61
C TYR A 487 23.91 1.34 -2.22
N MET A 488 23.80 2.37 -1.42
CA MET A 488 23.37 3.69 -1.88
C MET A 488 24.54 4.65 -2.05
N TYR A 489 25.61 4.51 -1.25
CA TYR A 489 26.60 5.57 -1.09
C TYR A 489 28.03 5.24 -1.55
N TRP A 490 28.38 3.99 -1.83
CA TRP A 490 29.67 3.70 -2.44
C TRP A 490 29.69 4.12 -3.90
N ARG A 491 30.38 5.22 -4.19
CA ARG A 491 30.32 5.94 -5.46
C ARG A 491 31.57 5.83 -6.31
N GLU A 492 32.76 5.93 -5.71
CA GLU A 492 34.04 5.98 -6.40
C GLU A 492 34.97 4.84 -5.95
N SER A 493 35.48 4.07 -6.92
CA SER A 493 36.47 3.02 -6.66
C SER A 493 37.76 3.59 -6.08
N GLY A 494 38.28 2.99 -5.00
CA GLY A 494 39.49 3.42 -4.29
C GLY A 494 39.25 4.61 -3.36
N LYS A 495 38.03 5.08 -3.17
CA LYS A 495 37.70 6.22 -2.31
C LYS A 495 36.71 5.88 -1.18
N LEU A 496 36.42 4.63 -0.96
CA LEU A 496 35.43 4.24 0.03
C LEU A 496 35.79 4.69 1.45
N ASP A 497 37.06 4.66 1.83
CA ASP A 497 37.48 5.16 3.15
C ASP A 497 37.30 6.68 3.28
N GLU A 498 37.56 7.46 2.21
CA GLU A 498 37.23 8.88 2.17
C GLU A 498 35.72 9.13 2.27
N GLU A 499 34.90 8.33 1.57
CA GLU A 499 33.44 8.40 1.63
C GLU A 499 32.90 8.08 3.04
N LEU A 500 33.51 7.12 3.76
CA LEU A 500 33.19 6.83 5.16
C LEU A 500 33.53 8.01 6.10
N GLU A 501 34.67 8.65 5.88
CA GLU A 501 35.05 9.84 6.65
C GLU A 501 34.09 11.01 6.36
N GLN A 502 33.73 11.20 5.09
CA GLN A 502 32.73 12.19 4.69
C GLN A 502 31.36 11.91 5.34
N MET A 503 30.90 10.65 5.41
CA MET A 503 29.66 10.29 6.10
C MET A 503 29.72 10.67 7.59
N ASP A 504 30.81 10.31 8.29
CA ASP A 504 30.98 10.65 9.71
C ASP A 504 30.99 12.17 9.96
N GLU A 505 31.62 12.93 9.08
CA GLU A 505 31.66 14.39 9.18
C GLU A 505 30.35 15.08 8.81
N CYS A 506 29.65 14.55 7.80
CA CYS A 506 28.52 15.22 7.17
C CYS A 506 27.17 14.91 7.83
N MET A 507 26.96 13.68 8.28
CA MET A 507 25.67 13.26 8.86
C MET A 507 25.24 14.10 10.07
N PRO A 508 26.10 14.57 10.98
CA PRO A 508 25.69 15.43 12.08
C PRO A 508 24.98 16.72 11.65
N TYR A 509 25.34 17.29 10.49
CA TYR A 509 24.65 18.48 9.94
C TYR A 509 23.26 18.11 9.47
N TYR A 510 23.12 16.98 8.76
CA TYR A 510 21.84 16.48 8.33
C TYR A 510 20.92 16.14 9.54
N TYR A 511 21.44 15.50 10.58
CA TYR A 511 20.66 15.19 11.79
C TYR A 511 20.10 16.43 12.48
N ARG A 512 20.89 17.50 12.56
CA ARG A 512 20.43 18.77 13.11
C ARG A 512 19.34 19.39 12.23
N LEU A 513 19.47 19.30 10.93
CA LEU A 513 18.55 19.84 9.94
C LEU A 513 17.23 19.05 9.92
N SER A 514 17.28 17.73 10.09
CA SER A 514 16.17 16.79 9.93
C SER A 514 15.57 16.27 11.25
N LYS A 515 15.92 16.88 12.40
CA LYS A 515 15.48 16.41 13.74
C LYS A 515 15.88 14.97 14.05
N GLY A 516 17.02 14.52 13.53
CA GLY A 516 17.55 13.17 13.76
C GLY A 516 17.12 12.11 12.76
N HIS A 517 16.44 12.48 11.67
CA HIS A 517 16.14 11.53 10.58
C HIS A 517 17.42 10.90 10.04
N GLY A 518 17.44 9.58 9.88
CA GLY A 518 18.60 8.83 9.40
C GLY A 518 19.73 8.60 10.42
N THR A 519 19.51 8.95 11.71
CA THR A 519 20.54 8.76 12.76
C THR A 519 21.05 7.33 12.80
N GLY A 520 22.37 7.15 12.69
CA GLY A 520 23.08 5.88 12.69
C GLY A 520 23.46 5.36 11.30
N ALA A 521 23.10 6.06 10.22
CA ALA A 521 23.41 5.65 8.85
C ALA A 521 24.92 5.53 8.62
N GLU A 522 25.73 6.45 9.17
CA GLU A 522 27.18 6.41 9.11
C GLU A 522 27.76 5.16 9.74
N LEU A 523 27.20 4.74 10.87
CA LEU A 523 27.62 3.51 11.56
C LEU A 523 27.28 2.27 10.76
N ILE A 524 26.09 2.24 10.12
CA ILE A 524 25.69 1.11 9.25
C ILE A 524 26.60 1.03 8.04
N MET A 525 26.85 2.14 7.33
CA MET A 525 27.72 2.12 6.17
C MET A 525 29.11 1.56 6.52
N ARG A 526 29.67 2.00 7.64
CA ARG A 526 30.95 1.51 8.13
C ARG A 526 30.91 0.02 8.51
N ALA A 527 29.84 -0.42 9.19
CA ALA A 527 29.65 -1.82 9.54
C ALA A 527 29.57 -2.72 8.29
N GLU A 528 28.84 -2.28 7.26
CA GLU A 528 28.72 -2.99 5.99
C GLU A 528 30.06 -3.08 5.26
N VAL A 529 30.89 -2.02 5.30
CA VAL A 529 32.24 -2.03 4.72
C VAL A 529 33.12 -3.05 5.45
N HIS A 530 33.14 -3.06 6.78
CA HIS A 530 33.88 -4.07 7.54
C HIS A 530 33.44 -5.48 7.22
N LEU A 531 32.12 -5.70 7.10
CA LEU A 531 31.57 -7.00 6.67
C LEU A 531 32.09 -7.40 5.28
N HIS A 532 32.11 -6.48 4.30
CA HIS A 532 32.59 -6.75 2.96
C HIS A 532 34.10 -7.01 2.88
N ARG A 533 34.85 -6.48 3.84
CA ARG A 533 36.31 -6.74 4.02
C ARG A 533 36.60 -8.02 4.81
N GLY A 534 35.57 -8.65 5.42
CA GLY A 534 35.72 -9.82 6.27
C GLY A 534 36.12 -9.50 7.73
N GLU A 535 36.07 -8.25 8.13
CA GLU A 535 36.38 -7.73 9.45
C GLU A 535 35.13 -7.86 10.37
N THR A 536 34.80 -9.11 10.71
CA THR A 536 33.50 -9.49 11.28
C THR A 536 33.22 -8.91 12.66
N ASP A 537 34.23 -8.77 13.52
CA ASP A 537 34.06 -8.28 14.91
C ASP A 537 33.75 -6.77 14.91
N ASP A 538 34.45 -6.00 14.08
CA ASP A 538 34.19 -4.57 13.93
C ASP A 538 32.81 -4.33 13.32
N ALA A 539 32.41 -5.13 12.33
CA ALA A 539 31.09 -5.08 11.75
C ALA A 539 29.99 -5.30 12.81
N GLU A 540 30.12 -6.31 13.67
CA GLU A 540 29.15 -6.62 14.72
C GLU A 540 29.02 -5.50 15.75
N ILE A 541 30.15 -4.99 16.26
CA ILE A 541 30.18 -3.91 17.24
C ILE A 541 29.46 -2.66 16.69
N LEU A 542 29.76 -2.31 15.44
CA LEU A 542 29.14 -1.15 14.78
C LEU A 542 27.65 -1.35 14.51
N CYS A 543 27.21 -2.57 14.11
CA CYS A 543 25.80 -2.88 13.95
C CYS A 543 25.02 -2.69 15.24
N HIS A 544 25.49 -3.26 16.35
CA HIS A 544 24.80 -3.11 17.64
C HIS A 544 24.75 -1.64 18.09
N ARG A 545 25.81 -0.89 17.89
CA ARG A 545 25.87 0.54 18.19
C ARG A 545 24.87 1.32 17.31
N ALA A 546 24.82 1.01 16.02
CA ALA A 546 23.91 1.65 15.08
C ALA A 546 22.44 1.35 15.42
N ILE A 547 22.11 0.09 15.70
CA ILE A 547 20.76 -0.33 16.08
C ILE A 547 20.31 0.41 17.35
N PHE A 548 21.14 0.41 18.40
CA PHE A 548 20.83 1.12 19.64
C PHE A 548 20.61 2.62 19.41
N THR A 549 21.45 3.25 18.59
CA THR A 549 21.39 4.69 18.30
C THR A 549 20.14 5.03 17.49
N SER A 550 19.87 4.27 16.43
CA SER A 550 18.71 4.47 15.57
C SER A 550 17.37 4.19 16.29
N ASP A 551 17.30 3.15 17.09
CA ASP A 551 16.11 2.84 17.89
C ASP A 551 15.79 3.94 18.91
N SER A 552 16.81 4.52 19.55
CA SER A 552 16.65 5.65 20.48
C SER A 552 16.05 6.91 19.81
N LYS A 553 16.13 6.99 18.48
CA LYS A 553 15.61 8.09 17.65
C LYS A 553 14.42 7.66 16.76
N HIS A 554 13.90 6.46 16.98
CA HIS A 554 12.79 5.89 16.17
C HIS A 554 13.09 5.84 14.67
N GLN A 555 14.35 5.54 14.30
CA GLN A 555 14.79 5.44 12.92
C GLN A 555 14.76 3.97 12.45
N GLY A 556 13.55 3.44 12.23
CA GLY A 556 13.31 2.03 11.94
C GLY A 556 14.03 1.50 10.69
N SER A 557 14.11 2.27 9.62
CA SER A 557 14.78 1.87 8.38
C SER A 557 16.29 1.65 8.57
N ILE A 558 16.95 2.53 9.33
CA ILE A 558 18.39 2.37 9.67
C ILE A 558 18.59 1.14 10.55
N SER A 559 17.72 0.96 11.52
CA SER A 559 17.77 -0.20 12.40
C SER A 559 17.59 -1.52 11.65
N GLN A 560 16.69 -1.56 10.63
CA GLN A 560 16.54 -2.74 9.75
C GLN A 560 17.83 -3.05 8.98
N CYS A 561 18.55 -2.04 8.48
CA CYS A 561 19.85 -2.24 7.82
C CYS A 561 20.86 -2.90 8.76
N GLY A 562 20.91 -2.46 10.03
CA GLY A 562 21.79 -3.06 11.04
C GLY A 562 21.45 -4.52 11.31
N VAL A 563 20.18 -4.84 11.44
CA VAL A 563 19.72 -6.23 11.67
C VAL A 563 19.98 -7.10 10.43
N PHE A 564 19.80 -6.58 9.22
CA PHE A 564 20.15 -7.29 7.99
C PHE A 564 21.67 -7.58 7.90
N THR A 565 22.49 -6.61 8.28
CA THR A 565 23.95 -6.78 8.31
C THR A 565 24.35 -7.84 9.35
N LEU A 566 23.71 -7.87 10.54
CA LEU A 566 23.92 -8.94 11.53
C LEU A 566 23.48 -10.31 11.00
N ALA A 567 22.39 -10.40 10.25
CA ALA A 567 21.99 -11.67 9.64
C ALA A 567 22.99 -12.17 8.60
N ARG A 568 23.61 -11.30 7.81
CA ARG A 568 24.69 -11.66 6.88
C ARG A 568 25.94 -12.12 7.64
N LEU A 569 26.27 -11.43 8.71
CA LEU A 569 27.37 -11.81 9.61
C LEU A 569 27.15 -13.20 10.23
N ALA A 570 25.92 -13.47 10.67
CA ALA A 570 25.55 -14.77 11.21
C ALA A 570 25.72 -15.90 10.18
N LEU A 571 25.40 -15.66 8.90
CA LEU A 571 25.67 -16.62 7.83
C LEU A 571 27.16 -16.88 7.66
N LEU A 572 28.00 -15.85 7.70
CA LEU A 572 29.46 -16.00 7.60
C LEU A 572 30.05 -16.80 8.73
N ARG A 573 29.61 -16.59 9.96
CA ARG A 573 30.16 -17.25 11.17
C ARG A 573 29.49 -18.59 11.49
N GLY A 574 28.39 -18.93 10.84
CA GLY A 574 27.59 -20.09 11.18
C GLY A 574 26.83 -19.94 12.51
N ASP A 575 26.57 -18.71 12.94
CA ASP A 575 25.82 -18.39 14.15
C ASP A 575 24.31 -18.45 13.88
N ARG A 576 23.74 -19.60 14.16
CA ARG A 576 22.34 -19.90 13.94
C ARG A 576 21.42 -19.06 14.84
N GLU A 577 21.77 -18.87 16.10
CA GLU A 577 20.96 -18.14 17.06
C GLU A 577 20.87 -16.66 16.64
N LEU A 578 22.00 -16.06 16.27
CA LEU A 578 22.04 -14.71 15.75
C LEU A 578 21.22 -14.57 14.47
N LEU A 579 21.27 -15.55 13.55
CA LEU A 579 20.48 -15.52 12.31
C LEU A 579 18.97 -15.57 12.59
N GLU A 580 18.52 -16.53 13.41
CA GLU A 580 17.10 -16.70 13.75
C GLU A 580 16.56 -15.45 14.47
N ASN A 581 17.30 -14.89 15.41
CA ASN A 581 16.94 -13.67 16.12
C ASN A 581 16.89 -12.45 15.16
N SER A 582 17.84 -12.37 14.24
CA SER A 582 17.86 -11.28 13.24
C SER A 582 16.67 -11.37 12.28
N LEU A 583 16.36 -12.56 11.77
CA LEU A 583 15.20 -12.76 10.89
C LEU A 583 13.88 -12.46 11.60
N ALA A 584 13.72 -12.90 12.84
CA ALA A 584 12.54 -12.59 13.65
C ALA A 584 12.42 -11.07 13.90
N THR A 585 13.54 -10.40 14.15
CA THR A 585 13.58 -8.95 14.38
C THR A 585 13.27 -8.18 13.10
N LEU A 586 13.79 -8.59 11.94
CA LEU A 586 13.46 -7.97 10.65
C LEU A 586 11.97 -8.07 10.36
N LEU A 587 11.39 -9.24 10.61
CA LEU A 587 9.98 -9.49 10.43
C LEU A 587 9.12 -8.59 11.37
N ASP A 588 9.42 -8.59 12.68
CA ASP A 588 8.72 -7.76 13.66
C ASP A 588 8.78 -6.26 13.30
N ARG A 589 9.95 -5.78 12.86
CA ARG A 589 10.12 -4.38 12.47
C ARG A 589 9.38 -4.02 11.20
N SER A 590 9.29 -4.92 10.23
CA SER A 590 8.49 -4.71 9.02
C SER A 590 7.00 -4.54 9.35
N TYR A 591 6.56 -5.14 10.44
CA TYR A 591 5.19 -5.09 10.91
C TYR A 591 4.86 -3.84 11.75
N ARG A 592 5.81 -3.36 12.54
CA ARG A 592 5.57 -2.17 13.39
C ARG A 592 5.54 -0.86 12.62
N ASN A 593 6.10 -0.82 11.43
CA ASN A 593 6.08 0.34 10.55
C ASN A 593 4.88 0.26 9.59
N THR A 594 4.09 1.32 9.54
CA THR A 594 2.91 1.42 8.68
C THR A 594 3.22 1.79 7.23
N GLU A 595 4.49 1.95 6.88
CA GLU A 595 4.93 2.28 5.52
C GLU A 595 5.21 1.00 4.72
N ASP A 596 4.61 0.87 3.54
CA ASP A 596 4.81 -0.25 2.63
C ASP A 596 6.29 -0.48 2.26
N LEU A 597 7.09 0.59 2.22
CA LEU A 597 8.53 0.52 1.96
C LEU A 597 9.28 -0.36 2.98
N CYS A 598 8.90 -0.35 4.25
CA CYS A 598 9.54 -1.18 5.29
C CYS A 598 9.32 -2.68 5.05
N ARG A 599 8.20 -3.01 4.44
CA ARG A 599 7.91 -4.38 4.05
C ARG A 599 8.74 -4.82 2.84
N TYR A 600 8.82 -3.98 1.80
CA TYR A 600 9.68 -4.27 0.65
C TYR A 600 11.15 -4.35 1.06
N THR A 601 11.57 -3.57 2.07
CA THR A 601 12.90 -3.71 2.70
C THR A 601 13.08 -5.10 3.30
N TYR A 602 12.07 -5.61 4.03
CA TYR A 602 12.09 -6.97 4.58
C TYR A 602 12.16 -8.03 3.47
N ASP A 603 11.31 -7.94 2.45
CA ASP A 603 11.30 -8.89 1.33
C ASP A 603 12.66 -8.96 0.63
N MET A 604 13.29 -7.81 0.42
CA MET A 604 14.63 -7.74 -0.16
C MET A 604 15.69 -8.34 0.76
N ALA A 605 15.70 -8.01 2.04
CA ALA A 605 16.63 -8.55 3.01
C ALA A 605 16.47 -10.09 3.15
N TYR A 606 15.24 -10.54 3.31
CA TYR A 606 14.92 -11.96 3.46
C TYR A 606 15.20 -12.74 2.17
N GLY A 607 14.84 -12.19 1.02
CA GLY A 607 15.11 -12.79 -0.29
C GLY A 607 16.61 -12.97 -0.55
N TYR A 608 17.40 -11.94 -0.23
CA TYR A 608 18.86 -12.02 -0.33
C TYR A 608 19.47 -13.13 0.55
N LEU A 609 19.09 -13.18 1.83
CA LEU A 609 19.55 -14.20 2.79
C LEU A 609 19.11 -15.61 2.38
N SER A 610 17.89 -15.72 1.84
CA SER A 610 17.35 -16.99 1.36
C SER A 610 18.13 -17.53 0.16
N LEU A 611 18.50 -16.67 -0.79
CA LEU A 611 19.32 -17.05 -1.94
C LEU A 611 20.73 -17.47 -1.53
N LEU A 612 21.35 -16.78 -0.56
CA LEU A 612 22.65 -17.21 0.00
C LEU A 612 22.55 -18.57 0.70
N SER A 613 21.42 -18.84 1.33
CA SER A 613 21.15 -20.12 2.02
C SER A 613 20.66 -21.23 1.08
N GLY A 614 20.66 -21.01 -0.24
CA GLY A 614 20.22 -22.00 -1.23
C GLY A 614 18.71 -22.28 -1.24
N LYS A 615 17.88 -21.30 -0.89
CA LYS A 615 16.42 -21.38 -0.80
C LYS A 615 15.72 -20.37 -1.74
N PRO A 616 15.89 -20.47 -3.06
CA PRO A 616 15.31 -19.53 -4.01
C PRO A 616 13.77 -19.49 -3.97
N GLU A 617 13.13 -20.57 -3.53
CA GLU A 617 11.68 -20.65 -3.35
C GLU A 617 11.12 -19.78 -2.22
N ALA A 618 11.97 -19.26 -1.36
CA ALA A 618 11.59 -18.37 -0.27
C ALA A 618 11.68 -16.87 -0.65
N VAL A 619 12.15 -16.58 -1.85
CA VAL A 619 12.16 -15.21 -2.39
C VAL A 619 10.74 -14.77 -2.69
N ALA A 620 10.38 -13.56 -2.29
CA ALA A 620 9.07 -12.98 -2.57
C ALA A 620 8.76 -13.01 -4.08
N PRO A 621 7.55 -13.44 -4.52
CA PRO A 621 7.21 -13.63 -5.93
C PRO A 621 7.48 -12.40 -6.79
N TRP A 622 7.19 -11.19 -6.30
CA TRP A 622 7.43 -9.96 -7.05
C TRP A 622 8.92 -9.75 -7.39
N LEU A 623 9.83 -10.13 -6.46
CA LEU A 623 11.29 -10.14 -6.69
C LEU A 623 11.70 -11.27 -7.63
N ALA A 624 11.16 -12.48 -7.40
CA ALA A 624 11.48 -13.66 -8.20
C ALA A 624 11.01 -13.56 -9.65
N GLU A 625 9.95 -12.80 -9.90
CA GLU A 625 9.41 -12.52 -11.25
C GLU A 625 10.01 -11.28 -11.90
N GLY A 626 10.74 -10.45 -11.13
CA GLY A 626 11.34 -9.21 -11.59
C GLY A 626 10.33 -8.08 -11.81
N LYS A 627 9.24 -8.07 -11.05
CA LYS A 627 8.24 -6.98 -11.03
C LYS A 627 8.75 -5.79 -10.22
N ILE A 628 9.89 -5.26 -10.65
CA ILE A 628 10.58 -4.14 -10.01
C ILE A 628 10.14 -2.88 -10.75
N ASP A 629 9.20 -2.14 -10.16
CA ASP A 629 8.60 -0.95 -10.76
C ASP A 629 8.50 0.22 -9.76
N ASP A 630 8.23 1.42 -10.27
CA ASP A 630 8.13 2.65 -9.48
C ASP A 630 6.91 2.69 -8.54
N LYS A 631 5.97 1.76 -8.69
CA LYS A 631 4.81 1.63 -7.80
C LYS A 631 5.18 0.99 -6.46
N ARG A 632 6.24 0.17 -6.46
CA ARG A 632 6.72 -0.56 -5.27
C ARG A 632 7.95 0.05 -4.66
N LEU A 633 8.91 0.41 -5.49
CA LEU A 633 10.23 0.86 -5.06
C LEU A 633 10.58 2.21 -5.66
N VAL A 634 11.07 3.08 -4.82
CA VAL A 634 11.74 4.30 -5.29
C VAL A 634 12.96 3.91 -6.12
N ILE A 635 13.24 4.64 -7.20
CA ILE A 635 14.33 4.35 -8.14
C ILE A 635 15.68 4.07 -7.44
N MET A 636 15.93 4.70 -6.30
CA MET A 636 17.17 4.53 -5.53
C MET A 636 17.33 3.13 -4.94
N SER A 637 16.25 2.42 -4.61
CA SER A 637 16.29 1.06 -4.03
C SER A 637 16.18 -0.05 -5.08
N GLN A 638 15.78 0.26 -6.30
CA GLN A 638 15.66 -0.73 -7.40
C GLN A 638 16.96 -1.47 -7.70
N PRO A 639 18.17 -0.86 -7.65
CA PRO A 639 19.42 -1.59 -7.88
C PRO A 639 19.62 -2.76 -6.92
N PHE A 640 19.21 -2.65 -5.65
CA PHE A 640 19.28 -3.75 -4.71
C PHE A 640 18.32 -4.90 -5.09
N ALA A 641 17.10 -4.59 -5.46
CA ALA A 641 16.13 -5.57 -5.93
C ALA A 641 16.64 -6.32 -7.18
N HIS A 642 17.33 -5.63 -8.08
CA HIS A 642 17.94 -6.28 -9.26
C HIS A 642 19.07 -7.25 -8.91
N ILE A 643 19.78 -7.05 -7.79
CA ILE A 643 20.77 -8.04 -7.31
C ILE A 643 20.07 -9.34 -6.97
N ILE A 644 18.94 -9.27 -6.25
CA ILE A 644 18.15 -10.43 -5.88
C ILE A 644 17.61 -11.12 -7.13
N TYR A 645 16.97 -10.36 -8.01
CA TYR A 645 16.42 -10.91 -9.25
C TYR A 645 17.48 -11.51 -10.17
N GLY A 646 18.63 -10.86 -10.30
CA GLY A 646 19.77 -11.41 -11.06
C GLY A 646 20.26 -12.74 -10.50
N ARG A 647 20.30 -12.88 -9.19
CA ARG A 647 20.64 -14.15 -8.54
C ARG A 647 19.56 -15.21 -8.76
N VAL A 648 18.28 -14.87 -8.70
CA VAL A 648 17.19 -15.79 -9.03
C VAL A 648 17.34 -16.32 -10.45
N LEU A 649 17.63 -15.46 -11.41
CA LEU A 649 17.84 -15.87 -12.82
C LEU A 649 19.06 -16.81 -12.98
N LEU A 650 20.11 -16.63 -12.19
CA LEU A 650 21.24 -17.58 -12.15
C LEU A 650 20.80 -18.95 -11.66
N GLU A 651 20.08 -19.02 -10.54
CA GLU A 651 19.57 -20.28 -9.96
C GLU A 651 18.59 -20.98 -10.94
N GLN A 652 17.74 -20.22 -11.62
CA GLN A 652 16.81 -20.71 -12.65
C GLN A 652 17.50 -21.06 -13.97
N LYS A 653 18.79 -20.75 -14.13
CA LYS A 653 19.60 -20.96 -15.36
C LYS A 653 19.10 -20.16 -16.57
N GLU A 654 18.40 -19.03 -16.31
CA GLU A 654 17.87 -18.13 -17.33
C GLU A 654 18.94 -17.12 -17.82
N TYR A 655 20.09 -17.64 -18.27
CA TYR A 655 21.30 -16.85 -18.57
C TYR A 655 21.08 -15.76 -19.62
N LYS A 656 20.27 -16.02 -20.66
CA LYS A 656 20.01 -15.03 -21.71
C LYS A 656 19.18 -13.86 -21.18
N LYS A 657 18.19 -14.16 -20.35
CA LYS A 657 17.34 -13.16 -19.69
C LYS A 657 18.19 -12.34 -18.73
N LEU A 658 19.07 -12.99 -17.96
CA LEU A 658 19.99 -12.32 -17.05
C LEU A 658 20.91 -11.33 -17.78
N LEU A 659 21.43 -11.65 -18.97
CA LEU A 659 22.25 -10.71 -19.74
C LEU A 659 21.48 -9.43 -20.09
N GLY A 660 20.22 -9.53 -20.51
CA GLY A 660 19.37 -8.37 -20.78
C GLY A 660 19.05 -7.56 -19.51
N VAL A 661 18.65 -8.26 -18.44
CA VAL A 661 18.37 -7.62 -17.14
C VAL A 661 19.59 -6.93 -16.56
N SER A 662 20.78 -7.55 -16.67
CA SER A 662 22.03 -6.95 -16.18
C SER A 662 22.37 -5.64 -16.89
N GLU A 663 22.09 -5.52 -18.17
CA GLU A 663 22.33 -4.32 -18.95
C GLU A 663 21.41 -3.17 -18.48
N TYR A 664 20.14 -3.46 -18.27
CA TYR A 664 19.19 -2.50 -17.70
C TYR A 664 19.57 -2.08 -16.27
N ALA A 665 19.90 -3.04 -15.38
CA ALA A 665 20.27 -2.77 -13.99
C ALA A 665 21.56 -1.95 -13.88
N LEU A 666 22.54 -2.21 -14.76
CA LEU A 666 23.76 -1.40 -14.87
C LEU A 666 23.44 0.02 -15.32
N GLY A 667 22.50 0.18 -16.26
CA GLY A 667 22.00 1.49 -16.69
C GLY A 667 21.41 2.31 -15.55
N ILE A 668 20.47 1.74 -14.77
CA ILE A 668 19.89 2.41 -13.60
C ILE A 668 20.96 2.77 -12.57
N SER A 669 21.86 1.84 -12.25
CA SER A 669 22.92 2.05 -11.26
C SER A 669 23.97 3.09 -11.69
N SER A 670 23.99 3.51 -12.95
CA SER A 670 24.86 4.55 -13.48
C SER A 670 24.24 5.94 -13.45
N ILE A 671 22.91 6.04 -13.39
CA ILE A 671 22.21 7.34 -13.25
C ILE A 671 22.64 8.01 -11.94
N PHE A 672 22.67 7.22 -10.87
CA PHE A 672 23.29 7.59 -9.60
C PHE A 672 24.45 6.62 -9.38
N PRO A 673 25.71 7.02 -9.58
CA PRO A 673 26.86 6.13 -9.48
C PRO A 673 26.82 5.33 -8.17
N ASN A 674 26.60 4.03 -8.29
CA ASN A 674 26.36 3.10 -7.20
C ASN A 674 27.09 1.80 -7.53
N LEU A 675 28.30 1.66 -6.97
CA LEU A 675 29.25 0.64 -7.41
C LEU A 675 28.89 -0.76 -6.98
N LEU A 676 28.34 -0.93 -5.77
CA LEU A 676 28.09 -2.28 -5.25
C LEU A 676 27.08 -3.08 -6.07
N PRO A 677 25.92 -2.54 -6.47
CA PRO A 677 25.02 -3.21 -7.41
C PRO A 677 25.68 -3.50 -8.77
N GLN A 678 26.50 -2.57 -9.28
CA GLN A 678 27.21 -2.80 -10.53
C GLN A 678 28.19 -4.00 -10.44
N VAL A 679 28.90 -4.11 -9.33
CA VAL A 679 29.80 -5.23 -9.05
C VAL A 679 29.05 -6.55 -9.06
N TYR A 680 27.93 -6.67 -8.32
CA TYR A 680 27.10 -7.87 -8.32
C TYR A 680 26.58 -8.23 -9.70
N MET A 681 26.05 -7.23 -10.43
CA MET A 681 25.52 -7.45 -11.78
C MET A 681 26.62 -7.92 -12.75
N LYS A 682 27.83 -7.38 -12.68
CA LYS A 682 28.98 -7.84 -13.48
C LYS A 682 29.40 -9.24 -13.10
N ILE A 683 29.40 -9.61 -11.81
CA ILE A 683 29.70 -10.97 -11.36
C ILE A 683 28.67 -11.96 -11.93
N TYR A 684 27.39 -11.65 -11.87
CA TYR A 684 26.32 -12.50 -12.40
C TYR A 684 26.41 -12.62 -13.93
N ARG A 685 26.66 -11.49 -14.60
CA ARG A 685 26.89 -11.46 -16.06
C ARG A 685 28.07 -12.32 -16.48
N ALA A 686 29.18 -12.27 -15.73
CA ALA A 686 30.36 -13.09 -15.99
C ALA A 686 30.04 -14.60 -15.88
N GLN A 687 29.30 -15.01 -14.86
CA GLN A 687 28.84 -16.40 -14.68
C GLN A 687 27.93 -16.85 -15.84
N ALA A 688 26.99 -16.00 -16.27
CA ALA A 688 26.11 -16.31 -17.40
C ALA A 688 26.88 -16.45 -18.71
N LEU A 689 27.79 -15.51 -19.00
CA LEU A 689 28.66 -15.55 -20.20
C LEU A 689 29.53 -16.80 -20.22
N ALA A 690 30.13 -17.18 -19.10
CA ALA A 690 30.95 -18.39 -19.01
C ALA A 690 30.14 -19.66 -19.30
N THR A 691 28.95 -19.74 -18.75
CA THR A 691 28.05 -20.90 -18.99
C THR A 691 27.58 -20.96 -20.44
N LEU A 692 27.43 -19.82 -21.11
CA LEU A 692 27.09 -19.73 -22.54
C LEU A 692 28.32 -19.96 -23.47
N GLY A 693 29.49 -20.31 -22.92
CA GLY A 693 30.70 -20.59 -23.67
C GLY A 693 31.51 -19.35 -24.09
N LYS A 694 31.11 -18.15 -23.65
CA LYS A 694 31.75 -16.87 -23.94
C LYS A 694 32.83 -16.54 -22.88
N THR A 695 33.79 -17.45 -22.69
CA THR A 695 34.79 -17.39 -21.62
C THR A 695 35.64 -16.12 -21.65
N LYS A 696 35.97 -15.59 -22.82
CA LYS A 696 36.77 -14.37 -22.93
C LYS A 696 35.99 -13.17 -22.35
N GLU A 697 34.73 -12.96 -22.87
CA GLU A 697 33.85 -11.90 -22.39
C GLU A 697 33.58 -12.03 -20.86
N ALA A 698 33.42 -13.26 -20.37
CA ALA A 698 33.22 -13.54 -18.95
C ALA A 698 34.43 -13.08 -18.10
N LYS A 699 35.66 -13.37 -18.52
CA LYS A 699 36.88 -12.94 -17.83
C LYS A 699 37.06 -11.43 -17.86
N GLU A 700 36.76 -10.78 -18.98
CA GLU A 700 36.80 -9.32 -19.14
C GLU A 700 35.79 -8.66 -18.18
N THR A 701 34.54 -9.15 -18.17
CA THR A 701 33.48 -8.64 -17.29
C THR A 701 33.81 -8.83 -15.80
N LEU A 702 34.37 -9.98 -15.42
CA LEU A 702 34.80 -10.23 -14.04
C LEU A 702 36.00 -9.34 -13.67
N GLY A 703 36.95 -9.13 -14.61
CA GLY A 703 38.08 -8.21 -14.44
C GLY A 703 37.64 -6.78 -14.14
N GLU A 704 36.60 -6.31 -14.83
CA GLU A 704 36.01 -4.97 -14.54
C GLU A 704 35.39 -4.91 -13.14
N ALA A 705 34.71 -5.97 -12.68
CA ALA A 705 34.16 -6.01 -11.32
C ALA A 705 35.27 -6.00 -10.25
N LEU A 706 36.36 -6.77 -10.47
CA LEU A 706 37.51 -6.79 -9.59
C LEU A 706 38.23 -5.42 -9.57
N ALA A 707 38.49 -4.82 -10.73
CA ALA A 707 39.12 -3.52 -10.82
C ALA A 707 38.33 -2.42 -10.08
N THR A 708 37.01 -2.57 -9.99
CA THR A 708 36.16 -1.65 -9.24
C THR A 708 36.26 -1.88 -7.73
N SER A 709 36.37 -3.13 -7.27
CA SER A 709 36.18 -3.51 -5.86
C SER A 709 37.48 -3.64 -5.05
N LEU A 710 38.55 -4.11 -5.71
CA LEU A 710 39.79 -4.42 -5.02
C LEU A 710 40.50 -3.20 -4.40
N PRO A 711 40.49 -2.01 -5.05
CA PRO A 711 41.07 -0.81 -4.42
C PRO A 711 40.47 -0.50 -3.04
N ASP A 712 39.22 -0.87 -2.82
CA ASP A 712 38.48 -0.67 -1.57
C ASP A 712 38.42 -1.94 -0.69
N ARG A 713 39.08 -3.02 -1.09
CA ARG A 713 39.10 -4.34 -0.42
C ARG A 713 37.71 -4.95 -0.23
N MET A 714 36.81 -4.77 -1.21
CA MET A 714 35.44 -5.25 -1.17
C MET A 714 35.36 -6.70 -1.67
N TYR A 715 35.67 -7.66 -0.81
CA TYR A 715 35.83 -9.10 -1.16
C TYR A 715 34.52 -9.89 -1.16
N LEU A 716 33.56 -9.51 -0.30
CA LEU A 716 32.37 -10.33 -0.02
C LEU A 716 31.50 -10.62 -1.27
N PRO A 717 31.29 -9.69 -2.24
CA PRO A 717 30.51 -10.00 -3.45
C PRO A 717 31.11 -11.18 -4.25
N PHE A 718 32.44 -11.29 -4.28
CA PHE A 718 33.14 -12.39 -4.96
C PHE A 718 33.11 -13.68 -4.12
N ALA A 719 33.21 -13.57 -2.80
CA ALA A 719 33.12 -14.70 -1.89
C ALA A 719 31.74 -15.37 -1.97
N GLU A 720 30.68 -14.60 -1.95
CA GLU A 720 29.29 -15.08 -2.09
C GLU A 720 28.99 -15.76 -3.45
N ASN A 721 29.81 -15.50 -4.46
CA ASN A 721 29.70 -16.03 -5.81
C ASN A 721 30.88 -16.93 -6.23
N TYR A 722 31.74 -17.30 -5.26
CA TYR A 722 33.05 -17.90 -5.52
C TYR A 722 33.00 -19.15 -6.40
N GLU A 723 32.10 -20.08 -6.13
CA GLU A 723 31.94 -21.31 -6.88
C GLU A 723 31.69 -21.08 -8.39
N GLY A 724 30.89 -20.05 -8.72
CA GLY A 724 30.56 -19.70 -10.10
C GLY A 724 31.69 -18.98 -10.85
N ILE A 725 32.65 -18.36 -10.11
CA ILE A 725 33.66 -17.50 -10.72
C ILE A 725 35.11 -17.98 -10.53
N LYS A 726 35.39 -18.92 -9.63
CA LYS A 726 36.78 -19.36 -9.26
C LYS A 726 37.64 -19.76 -10.48
N LYS A 727 37.04 -20.26 -11.56
CA LYS A 727 37.74 -20.64 -12.80
C LYS A 727 37.93 -19.48 -13.77
N LEU A 728 37.33 -18.32 -13.49
CA LEU A 728 37.34 -17.14 -14.32
C LEU A 728 38.30 -16.07 -13.84
N PHE A 729 38.88 -16.21 -12.64
CA PHE A 729 39.79 -15.19 -12.12
C PHE A 729 40.85 -14.81 -13.16
N PRO A 730 40.92 -13.56 -13.56
CA PRO A 730 41.91 -13.09 -14.53
C PRO A 730 43.30 -12.99 -13.88
N ASP A 731 44.33 -12.96 -14.74
CA ASP A 731 45.71 -12.85 -14.27
C ASP A 731 46.02 -11.48 -13.58
N CYS A 732 45.13 -10.48 -13.76
CA CYS A 732 45.24 -9.16 -13.13
C CYS A 732 44.87 -9.13 -11.63
N CYS A 733 44.25 -10.18 -11.08
CA CYS A 733 44.01 -10.32 -9.66
C CYS A 733 45.25 -10.96 -9.03
N ASP A 734 45.89 -10.28 -8.07
CA ASP A 734 47.08 -10.80 -7.40
C ASP A 734 46.77 -11.99 -6.50
N GLN A 735 47.81 -12.63 -5.93
CA GLN A 735 47.63 -13.83 -5.16
C GLN A 735 47.02 -13.52 -3.78
N GLU A 736 47.38 -12.41 -3.16
CA GLU A 736 46.89 -12.00 -1.84
C GLU A 736 45.38 -11.71 -1.88
N GLU A 737 44.95 -11.00 -2.93
CA GLU A 737 43.53 -10.71 -3.17
C GLU A 737 42.69 -11.97 -3.41
N ARG A 738 43.22 -12.93 -4.19
CA ARG A 738 42.58 -14.24 -4.42
C ARG A 738 42.48 -15.05 -3.14
N GLU A 739 43.54 -15.05 -2.30
CA GLU A 739 43.56 -15.76 -1.01
C GLU A 739 42.55 -15.12 -0.04
N SER A 740 42.42 -13.79 0.00
CA SER A 740 41.43 -13.06 0.81
C SER A 740 40.00 -13.41 0.40
N ILE A 741 39.71 -13.39 -0.90
CA ILE A 741 38.38 -13.76 -1.43
C ILE A 741 38.08 -15.25 -1.13
N ALA A 742 39.07 -16.16 -1.34
CA ALA A 742 38.89 -17.58 -1.09
C ALA A 742 38.70 -17.89 0.40
N ALA A 743 39.42 -17.22 1.29
CA ALA A 743 39.28 -17.38 2.74
C ALA A 743 37.87 -16.93 3.19
N LEU A 744 37.39 -15.81 2.69
CA LEU A 744 36.05 -15.34 3.02
C LEU A 744 34.95 -16.26 2.43
N ALA A 745 35.16 -16.81 1.22
CA ALA A 745 34.27 -17.80 0.62
C ALA A 745 34.23 -19.09 1.40
N GLN A 746 35.38 -19.54 1.90
CA GLN A 746 35.48 -20.72 2.78
C GLN A 746 34.73 -20.48 4.10
N MET A 747 34.94 -19.31 4.74
CA MET A 747 34.21 -18.93 5.96
C MET A 747 32.71 -18.99 5.75
N LEU A 748 32.21 -18.41 4.64
CA LEU A 748 30.80 -18.45 4.30
C LEU A 748 30.28 -19.88 4.08
N ALA A 749 31.03 -20.71 3.35
CA ALA A 749 30.67 -22.12 3.12
C ALA A 749 30.59 -22.92 4.44
N GLU A 750 31.59 -22.78 5.31
CA GLU A 750 31.61 -23.41 6.63
C GLU A 750 30.46 -22.90 7.52
N GLY A 751 30.18 -21.60 7.47
CA GLY A 751 29.07 -20.99 8.19
C GLY A 751 27.72 -21.54 7.71
N LEU A 752 27.50 -21.60 6.40
CA LEU A 752 26.30 -22.17 5.80
C LEU A 752 26.14 -23.66 6.13
N GLU A 753 27.24 -24.43 6.09
CA GLU A 753 27.25 -25.85 6.53
C GLU A 753 26.86 -25.97 8.00
N THR A 754 27.38 -25.12 8.88
CA THR A 754 27.06 -25.12 10.32
C THR A 754 25.58 -24.81 10.56
N ILE A 755 25.05 -23.83 9.89
CA ILE A 755 23.61 -23.44 9.97
C ILE A 755 22.71 -24.54 9.41
N THR A 756 23.16 -25.24 8.38
CA THR A 756 22.46 -26.37 7.77
C THR A 756 22.85 -27.74 8.38
N ALA A 757 23.91 -27.83 9.17
CA ALA A 757 24.62 -29.06 9.57
C ALA A 757 23.87 -29.99 10.53
N LYS A 758 22.68 -29.62 11.02
CA LYS A 758 21.72 -30.65 11.44
C LYS A 758 20.83 -31.08 10.28
N GLY A 759 21.17 -30.67 9.08
CA GLY A 759 20.59 -31.13 7.80
C GLY A 759 19.11 -30.85 7.62
N LEU A 760 18.45 -30.17 8.55
CA LEU A 760 17.03 -29.88 8.48
C LEU A 760 16.78 -28.51 7.82
N THR A 761 15.96 -28.51 6.80
CA THR A 761 15.44 -27.27 6.21
C THR A 761 14.50 -26.56 7.19
N LEU A 762 14.23 -25.27 7.02
CA LEU A 762 13.25 -24.55 7.85
C LEU A 762 11.89 -25.28 7.89
N ARG A 763 11.46 -25.84 6.76
CA ARG A 763 10.23 -26.63 6.69
C ARG A 763 10.30 -27.92 7.49
N GLU A 764 11.46 -28.57 7.48
CA GLU A 764 11.71 -29.76 8.31
C GLU A 764 11.78 -29.41 9.80
N LEU A 765 12.34 -28.26 10.15
CA LEU A 765 12.35 -27.72 11.52
C LEU A 765 10.94 -27.38 12.03
N GLU A 766 10.10 -26.74 11.21
CA GLU A 766 8.69 -26.53 11.55
C GLU A 766 7.97 -27.86 11.84
N ILE A 767 8.21 -28.85 11.00
CA ILE A 767 7.67 -30.20 11.21
C ILE A 767 8.19 -30.82 12.49
N VAL A 768 9.49 -30.71 12.77
CA VAL A 768 10.09 -31.19 14.05
C VAL A 768 9.46 -30.47 15.24
N ARG A 769 9.28 -29.16 15.18
CA ARG A 769 8.65 -28.35 16.22
C ARG A 769 7.22 -28.81 16.53
N LEU A 770 6.44 -29.06 15.48
CA LEU A 770 5.07 -29.57 15.62
C LEU A 770 5.03 -31.01 16.13
N ILE A 771 6.01 -31.86 15.74
CA ILE A 771 6.18 -33.20 16.31
C ILE A 771 6.51 -33.11 17.81
N LYS A 772 7.37 -32.21 18.23
CA LYS A 772 7.69 -31.96 19.66
C LYS A 772 6.46 -31.52 20.46
N GLN A 773 5.56 -30.76 19.84
CA GLN A 773 4.29 -30.35 20.41
C GLN A 773 3.20 -31.47 20.40
N GLY A 774 3.55 -32.67 19.90
CA GLY A 774 2.66 -33.85 19.90
C GLY A 774 1.66 -33.90 18.71
N TYR A 775 1.85 -33.11 17.68
CA TYR A 775 0.98 -33.12 16.51
C TYR A 775 1.15 -34.40 15.69
N SER A 776 0.02 -34.98 15.23
CA SER A 776 0.03 -36.11 14.28
C SER A 776 0.32 -35.61 12.85
N TYR A 777 0.78 -36.49 11.96
CA TYR A 777 1.04 -36.12 10.55
C TYR A 777 -0.17 -35.49 9.84
N PRO A 778 -1.40 -35.92 10.01
CA PRO A 778 -2.55 -35.23 9.49
C PRO A 778 -2.74 -33.83 10.10
N ALA A 779 -2.47 -33.66 11.40
CA ALA A 779 -2.53 -32.36 12.06
C ALA A 779 -1.43 -31.43 11.57
N ILE A 780 -0.19 -31.93 11.41
CA ILE A 780 0.93 -31.20 10.82
C ILE A 780 0.62 -30.81 9.37
N ALA A 781 0.06 -31.72 8.59
CA ALA A 781 -0.35 -31.44 7.21
C ALA A 781 -1.41 -30.33 7.14
N LYS A 782 -2.35 -30.35 8.07
CA LYS A 782 -3.36 -29.30 8.22
C LYS A 782 -2.76 -27.98 8.65
N GLU A 783 -1.88 -28.00 9.66
CA GLU A 783 -1.21 -26.80 10.19
C GLU A 783 -0.31 -26.14 9.17
N LEU A 784 0.44 -26.94 8.44
CA LEU A 784 1.42 -26.46 7.45
C LEU A 784 0.86 -26.35 6.02
N HIS A 785 -0.44 -26.62 5.84
CA HIS A 785 -1.17 -26.51 4.56
C HIS A 785 -0.54 -27.30 3.41
N ILE A 786 -0.01 -28.49 3.71
CA ILE A 786 0.57 -29.41 2.72
C ILE A 786 -0.13 -30.77 2.77
N ALA A 787 0.04 -31.56 1.72
CA ALA A 787 -0.49 -32.92 1.73
C ALA A 787 0.17 -33.78 2.83
N VAL A 788 -0.57 -34.71 3.42
CA VAL A 788 -0.02 -35.67 4.39
C VAL A 788 1.14 -36.49 3.80
N SER A 789 1.10 -36.74 2.48
CA SER A 789 2.20 -37.36 1.74
C SER A 789 3.48 -36.51 1.76
N THR A 790 3.31 -35.17 1.66
CA THR A 790 4.43 -34.22 1.72
C THR A 790 5.04 -34.17 3.13
N VAL A 791 4.20 -34.18 4.18
CA VAL A 791 4.69 -34.31 5.57
C VAL A 791 5.49 -35.59 5.76
N LYS A 792 4.97 -36.75 5.28
CA LYS A 792 5.68 -38.02 5.35
C LYS A 792 7.01 -37.99 4.60
N SER A 793 7.06 -37.30 3.45
CA SER A 793 8.29 -37.14 2.68
C SER A 793 9.33 -36.31 3.48
N HIS A 794 8.91 -35.20 4.08
CA HIS A 794 9.76 -34.38 4.96
C HIS A 794 10.21 -35.16 6.18
N VAL A 795 9.31 -35.89 6.86
CA VAL A 795 9.68 -36.73 8.03
C VAL A 795 10.67 -37.83 7.64
N LYS A 796 10.55 -38.45 6.47
CA LYS A 796 11.53 -39.40 5.96
C LYS A 796 12.89 -38.73 5.74
N SER A 797 12.91 -37.52 5.21
CA SER A 797 14.13 -36.73 5.07
C SER A 797 14.72 -36.37 6.44
N ILE A 798 13.88 -35.97 7.41
CA ILE A 798 14.27 -35.68 8.78
C ILE A 798 14.94 -36.94 9.42
N PHE A 799 14.35 -38.12 9.28
CA PHE A 799 14.92 -39.35 9.79
C PHE A 799 16.34 -39.61 9.25
N ILE A 800 16.53 -39.42 7.95
CA ILE A 800 17.84 -39.60 7.31
C ILE A 800 18.84 -38.55 7.85
N LYS A 801 18.46 -37.29 7.90
CA LYS A 801 19.32 -36.16 8.27
C LYS A 801 19.69 -36.13 9.76
N THR A 802 18.77 -36.59 10.62
CA THR A 802 18.97 -36.60 12.07
C THR A 802 19.40 -37.98 12.61
N ASN A 803 19.54 -38.97 11.72
CA ASN A 803 19.83 -40.38 12.07
C ASN A 803 18.84 -40.94 13.11
N THR A 804 17.54 -40.58 12.96
CA THR A 804 16.45 -41.06 13.81
C THR A 804 15.57 -42.02 13.03
N THR A 805 14.79 -42.84 13.71
CA THR A 805 13.94 -43.86 13.08
C THR A 805 12.48 -43.77 13.53
N SER A 806 12.16 -42.90 14.48
CA SER A 806 10.81 -42.77 15.01
C SER A 806 10.48 -41.30 15.32
N GLN A 807 9.17 -40.94 15.25
CA GLN A 807 8.66 -39.64 15.62
C GLN A 807 9.00 -39.30 17.09
N MET A 808 9.07 -40.29 17.98
CA MET A 808 9.42 -40.08 19.35
C MET A 808 10.89 -39.66 19.51
N GLN A 809 11.79 -40.22 18.68
CA GLN A 809 13.18 -39.80 18.65
C GLN A 809 13.35 -38.39 18.10
N ILE A 810 12.55 -38.00 17.09
CA ILE A 810 12.52 -36.61 16.62
C ILE A 810 12.07 -35.66 17.74
N ALA A 811 11.07 -36.05 18.54
CA ALA A 811 10.58 -35.23 19.66
C ALA A 811 11.62 -35.01 20.76
N LEU A 812 12.60 -35.89 20.85
CA LEU A 812 13.68 -35.84 21.84
C LEU A 812 14.98 -35.18 21.30
N LEU A 813 15.01 -34.79 20.04
CA LEU A 813 16.17 -34.08 19.47
C LEU A 813 16.37 -32.75 20.19
N ASP A 814 17.60 -32.47 20.61
CA ASP A 814 18.03 -31.14 21.08
C ASP A 814 18.23 -30.22 19.85
N LEU A 815 17.12 -29.64 19.37
CA LEU A 815 17.08 -28.77 18.18
C LEU A 815 16.41 -27.46 18.54
#